data_2746166514f6e1d56a1a2730366adcf7
#
_entry.id   2746166514f6e1d56a1a2730366adcf7
#
_cell.length_a   1.000
_cell.length_b   1.000
_cell.length_c   1.000
_cell.angle_alpha   90.00
_cell.angle_beta   90.00
_cell.angle_gamma   90.00
#
_symmetry.space_group_name_H-M   'P 1'
#
loop_
_entity.id
_entity.type
_entity.pdbx_description
1 polymer ?
#
loop_
_entity_poly.entity_id
_entity_poly.type
_entity_poly.pdbx_seq_one_letter_code
_entity_poly.pdbx_strand_id
1 'polypeptide(L)'
;MRFRFLFAALLVPGVLVAQPRGLDESDVMRLKSVGGIAMSPDGSRVLYAVSAWEHPNAKGDTALGDAHERRSHVFIVPSAGGASRQLTFGERGESQPTWSPDGKTIAFVAARGTGTGENGPRPQIWLMPADGGEARQLTTIKDGVSGYVWSPDGSRIALLTTDTLTREQEAKLRRRDDPKVYEGDFRLTHIWVVDAATGAASKVTSGNFTVSALPSWSPDGKLLAFYASPTPMIRDERHDAYLVDVASKQLTALTTDHQVESAPAFSPDGKTLAWTSVSHEFAPHKDGIMARTLRNARIITMDLATKALTNHAQKGFDVSPGAVRWSPNGKELWFTASDRVYNSLYAYDVAAKTYAQRTQKQLVGGISHNADGSKFALALNSADLPTEVYVTDASFASPTRVTTTNGWLAERAIGASQVITWKSFDGKEAEGVLLLPVGYKEGNKVPLMVSAHGGPTGAHTASFKLGTDPGQTWAARGWAVFYPNPRGSTGYGEWWMHANTGDWGGGDYKDIMTGVDALIKRGIADSSKMAFEGWSYGGYMTSWVVSQTGRFKAAMMGAGLPSLLSMAGTTDIPGYINTFFGDPQYDGSIVNANIKKYLERSGISYSDKVTTPLLILHGSSDERVPIGQPMEFYRALKDRGKTVELVFYPREGHGFSEYYHQLDRMKREYEWIAKHTLGAPQRTAM
;
A
#
# COMPACT_ATOMS: atom_id res chain seq x y z
N MET A 1 -50.10 70.73 3.05
CA MET A 1 -49.01 70.11 2.30
C MET A 1 -48.50 68.88 3.03
N ARG A 2 -48.87 67.68 2.57
CA ARG A 2 -48.38 66.40 3.15
C ARG A 2 -47.37 65.78 2.21
N PHE A 3 -46.08 65.73 2.61
CA PHE A 3 -45.01 65.06 1.87
C PHE A 3 -45.13 63.58 2.17
N ARG A 4 -45.28 62.74 1.09
CA ARG A 4 -45.12 61.31 1.11
C ARG A 4 -43.65 60.95 0.72
N PHE A 5 -42.91 60.38 1.62
CA PHE A 5 -41.62 59.75 1.33
C PHE A 5 -41.87 58.36 0.71
N LEU A 6 -41.46 58.15 -0.52
CA LEU A 6 -41.34 56.84 -1.14
C LEU A 6 -40.01 56.22 -0.69
N PHE A 7 -40.04 55.11 0.01
CA PHE A 7 -38.88 54.25 0.23
C PHE A 7 -38.73 53.34 -0.99
N ALA A 8 -37.70 53.53 -1.79
CA ALA A 8 -37.24 52.59 -2.83
C ALA A 8 -36.42 51.48 -2.13
N ALA A 9 -36.95 50.26 -2.05
CA ALA A 9 -36.22 49.10 -1.61
C ALA A 9 -35.24 48.67 -2.75
N LEU A 10 -33.97 48.85 -2.55
CA LEU A 10 -32.93 48.28 -3.40
C LEU A 10 -32.88 46.73 -3.16
N LEU A 11 -33.43 45.98 -4.10
CA LEU A 11 -33.20 44.54 -4.22
C LEU A 11 -31.73 44.32 -4.67
N VAL A 12 -30.86 43.94 -3.72
CA VAL A 12 -29.55 43.39 -4.03
C VAL A 12 -29.77 41.98 -4.57
N PRO A 13 -29.39 41.66 -5.81
CA PRO A 13 -29.48 40.30 -6.29
C PRO A 13 -28.54 39.44 -5.47
N GLY A 14 -29.10 38.54 -4.64
CA GLY A 14 -28.34 37.52 -3.95
C GLY A 14 -27.65 36.62 -5.03
N VAL A 15 -26.35 36.64 -5.10
CA VAL A 15 -25.59 35.69 -5.88
C VAL A 15 -25.87 34.32 -5.23
N LEU A 16 -26.69 33.52 -5.87
CA LEU A 16 -26.84 32.09 -5.56
C LEU A 16 -25.50 31.44 -5.86
N VAL A 17 -24.62 31.33 -4.87
CA VAL A 17 -23.44 30.48 -4.97
C VAL A 17 -23.99 29.05 -5.04
N ALA A 18 -23.86 28.43 -6.22
CA ALA A 18 -24.20 27.03 -6.38
C ALA A 18 -23.43 26.19 -5.35
N GLN A 19 -24.16 25.33 -4.61
CA GLN A 19 -23.50 24.46 -3.64
C GLN A 19 -22.51 23.55 -4.38
N PRO A 20 -21.30 23.33 -3.83
CA PRO A 20 -20.32 22.44 -4.42
C PRO A 20 -20.95 21.04 -4.65
N ARG A 21 -20.77 20.47 -5.85
CA ARG A 21 -21.22 19.10 -6.10
C ARG A 21 -20.39 18.11 -5.30
N GLY A 22 -20.99 16.97 -4.96
CA GLY A 22 -20.26 15.84 -4.39
C GLY A 22 -19.31 15.19 -5.38
N LEU A 23 -18.46 14.28 -4.88
CA LEU A 23 -17.50 13.52 -5.68
C LEU A 23 -18.15 12.33 -6.38
N ASP A 24 -17.68 12.02 -7.59
CA ASP A 24 -18.10 10.86 -8.40
C ASP A 24 -16.89 10.03 -8.87
N GLU A 25 -17.12 8.98 -9.65
CA GLU A 25 -16.07 8.08 -10.15
C GLU A 25 -15.07 8.80 -11.08
N SER A 26 -15.51 9.82 -11.81
CA SER A 26 -14.60 10.61 -12.65
C SER A 26 -13.62 11.43 -11.82
N ASP A 27 -14.04 11.89 -10.65
CA ASP A 27 -13.17 12.57 -9.69
C ASP A 27 -12.12 11.61 -9.09
N VAL A 28 -12.47 10.32 -8.89
CA VAL A 28 -11.50 9.28 -8.48
C VAL A 28 -10.43 9.13 -9.55
N MET A 29 -10.82 9.04 -10.82
CA MET A 29 -9.89 8.89 -11.94
C MET A 29 -9.06 10.16 -12.17
N ARG A 30 -9.53 11.32 -11.75
CA ARG A 30 -8.81 12.60 -11.79
C ARG A 30 -7.77 12.77 -10.68
N LEU A 31 -7.87 11.98 -9.60
CA LEU A 31 -7.02 12.13 -8.44
C LEU A 31 -5.55 11.86 -8.77
N LYS A 32 -4.69 12.81 -8.44
CA LYS A 32 -3.24 12.69 -8.53
C LYS A 32 -2.66 12.18 -7.22
N SER A 33 -1.72 11.24 -7.30
CA SER A 33 -1.01 10.72 -6.13
C SER A 33 0.38 11.33 -6.02
N VAL A 34 0.76 11.73 -4.82
CA VAL A 34 2.08 12.29 -4.48
C VAL A 34 2.93 11.24 -3.77
N GLY A 35 4.18 11.09 -4.19
CA GLY A 35 5.14 10.17 -3.57
C GLY A 35 6.58 10.50 -3.97
N GLY A 36 7.53 9.62 -3.66
CA GLY A 36 8.93 9.76 -4.09
C GLY A 36 9.56 11.07 -3.64
N ILE A 37 9.33 11.51 -2.39
CA ILE A 37 9.83 12.79 -1.88
C ILE A 37 11.32 12.73 -1.57
N ALA A 38 12.07 13.80 -1.95
CA ALA A 38 13.49 13.94 -1.64
C ALA A 38 13.83 15.40 -1.33
N MET A 39 14.23 15.68 -0.09
CA MET A 39 14.73 16.99 0.33
C MET A 39 16.13 17.21 -0.25
N SER A 40 16.43 18.40 -0.78
CA SER A 40 17.78 18.73 -1.20
C SER A 40 18.77 18.75 -0.03
N PRO A 41 20.06 18.45 -0.25
CA PRO A 41 21.05 18.42 0.83
C PRO A 41 21.15 19.73 1.62
N ASP A 42 20.94 20.88 0.97
CA ASP A 42 20.90 22.22 1.59
C ASP A 42 19.56 22.55 2.27
N GLY A 43 18.54 21.70 2.13
CA GLY A 43 17.22 21.91 2.69
C GLY A 43 16.39 23.01 2.03
N SER A 44 16.79 23.50 0.85
CA SER A 44 16.10 24.61 0.16
C SER A 44 14.95 24.17 -0.74
N ARG A 45 14.97 22.93 -1.23
CA ARG A 45 14.02 22.40 -2.23
C ARG A 45 13.61 20.97 -1.92
N VAL A 46 12.43 20.58 -2.42
CA VAL A 46 11.93 19.21 -2.34
C VAL A 46 11.58 18.71 -3.74
N LEU A 47 12.15 17.57 -4.14
CA LEU A 47 11.69 16.79 -5.27
C LEU A 47 10.53 15.91 -4.82
N TYR A 48 9.58 15.66 -5.71
CA TYR A 48 8.51 14.71 -5.51
C TYR A 48 7.99 14.19 -6.85
N ALA A 49 7.39 13.02 -6.82
CA ALA A 49 6.73 12.43 -7.98
C ALA A 49 5.22 12.62 -7.89
N VAL A 50 4.59 12.97 -9.01
CA VAL A 50 3.13 13.04 -9.15
C VAL A 50 2.69 12.02 -10.17
N SER A 51 1.83 11.09 -9.75
CA SER A 51 1.26 10.06 -10.61
C SER A 51 -0.21 10.37 -10.92
N ALA A 52 -0.56 10.35 -12.20
CA ALA A 52 -1.91 10.66 -12.70
C ALA A 52 -2.29 9.75 -13.87
N TRP A 53 -3.59 9.65 -14.15
CA TRP A 53 -4.07 9.08 -15.40
C TRP A 53 -3.89 10.10 -16.52
N GLU A 54 -3.27 9.69 -17.61
CA GLU A 54 -3.01 10.50 -18.78
C GLU A 54 -3.45 9.77 -20.05
N HIS A 55 -3.95 10.51 -21.01
CA HIS A 55 -4.26 9.98 -22.32
C HIS A 55 -2.98 9.97 -23.16
N PRO A 56 -2.49 8.81 -23.64
CA PRO A 56 -1.22 8.72 -24.36
C PRO A 56 -1.20 9.51 -25.67
N ASN A 57 -2.36 9.77 -26.27
CA ASN A 57 -2.51 10.43 -27.56
C ASN A 57 -3.33 11.71 -27.49
N ALA A 58 -2.81 12.75 -26.80
CA ALA A 58 -3.36 14.10 -26.88
C ALA A 58 -3.35 14.69 -28.34
N LYS A 59 -2.83 13.94 -29.32
CA LYS A 59 -2.71 14.31 -30.74
C LYS A 59 -3.71 13.61 -31.67
N GLY A 60 -4.78 13.00 -31.14
CA GLY A 60 -5.95 12.66 -31.96
C GLY A 60 -5.88 11.37 -32.79
N ASP A 61 -5.09 10.40 -32.42
CA ASP A 61 -5.19 9.06 -33.02
C ASP A 61 -6.36 8.28 -32.40
N THR A 62 -7.51 8.35 -33.05
CA THR A 62 -8.75 7.68 -32.66
C THR A 62 -8.71 6.15 -32.88
N ALA A 63 -7.65 5.62 -33.52
CA ALA A 63 -7.53 4.20 -33.84
C ALA A 63 -7.21 3.32 -32.62
N LEU A 64 -6.65 3.88 -31.56
CA LEU A 64 -6.33 3.15 -30.33
C LEU A 64 -7.37 3.32 -29.20
N GLY A 65 -8.49 4.01 -29.47
CA GLY A 65 -9.52 4.28 -28.47
C GLY A 65 -9.02 5.23 -27.36
N ASP A 66 -9.85 5.42 -26.34
CA ASP A 66 -9.57 6.29 -25.18
C ASP A 66 -8.67 5.59 -24.14
N ALA A 67 -7.55 4.98 -24.55
CA ALA A 67 -6.62 4.34 -23.62
C ALA A 67 -6.04 5.36 -22.66
N HIS A 68 -6.15 5.10 -21.36
CA HIS A 68 -5.54 5.90 -20.30
C HIS A 68 -4.43 5.09 -19.65
N GLU A 69 -3.28 5.72 -19.44
CA GLU A 69 -2.13 5.15 -18.75
C GLU A 69 -1.84 5.94 -17.48
N ARG A 70 -1.51 5.24 -16.40
CA ARG A 70 -1.05 5.91 -15.19
C ARG A 70 0.42 6.26 -15.33
N ARG A 71 0.73 7.56 -15.38
CA ARG A 71 2.09 8.08 -15.54
C ARG A 71 2.51 8.86 -14.30
N SER A 72 3.79 8.87 -14.05
CA SER A 72 4.40 9.62 -12.97
C SER A 72 5.42 10.59 -13.54
N HIS A 73 5.44 11.83 -13.05
CA HIS A 73 6.41 12.84 -13.43
C HIS A 73 7.08 13.46 -12.20
N VAL A 74 8.31 13.92 -12.37
CA VAL A 74 9.09 14.55 -11.31
C VAL A 74 8.79 16.04 -11.26
N PHE A 75 8.52 16.52 -10.05
CA PHE A 75 8.28 17.93 -9.72
C PHE A 75 9.29 18.41 -8.68
N ILE A 76 9.44 19.72 -8.61
CA ILE A 76 10.25 20.41 -7.61
C ILE A 76 9.45 21.56 -7.00
N VAL A 77 9.61 21.77 -5.69
CA VAL A 77 9.02 22.88 -4.95
C VAL A 77 10.02 23.46 -3.97
N PRO A 78 10.08 24.80 -3.76
CA PRO A 78 10.88 25.40 -2.68
C PRO A 78 10.39 24.91 -1.30
N SER A 79 11.31 24.63 -0.38
CA SER A 79 10.95 24.19 0.99
C SER A 79 10.23 25.27 1.81
N ALA A 80 10.38 26.55 1.42
CA ALA A 80 9.63 27.67 2.00
C ALA A 80 8.21 27.83 1.42
N GLY A 81 7.81 26.95 0.50
CA GLY A 81 6.57 27.08 -0.27
C GLY A 81 6.75 27.90 -1.54
N GLY A 82 5.70 27.98 -2.35
CA GLY A 82 5.70 28.67 -3.64
C GLY A 82 5.22 27.77 -4.77
N ALA A 83 5.48 28.20 -6.03
CA ALA A 83 5.02 27.45 -7.20
C ALA A 83 5.81 26.15 -7.39
N SER A 84 5.10 25.06 -7.51
CA SER A 84 5.67 23.77 -7.94
C SER A 84 5.96 23.80 -9.44
N ARG A 85 7.11 23.26 -9.85
CA ARG A 85 7.52 23.16 -11.25
C ARG A 85 7.70 21.71 -11.65
N GLN A 86 7.07 21.28 -12.73
CA GLN A 86 7.30 19.97 -13.35
C GLN A 86 8.68 19.99 -14.04
N LEU A 87 9.48 18.96 -13.80
CA LEU A 87 10.83 18.80 -14.35
C LEU A 87 10.89 17.82 -15.52
N THR A 88 9.99 16.83 -15.54
CA THR A 88 10.04 15.75 -16.53
C THR A 88 8.70 15.57 -17.23
N PHE A 89 8.75 15.15 -18.52
CA PHE A 89 7.59 15.09 -19.41
C PHE A 89 7.64 13.85 -20.33
N GLY A 90 8.26 12.76 -19.88
CA GLY A 90 8.43 11.56 -20.70
C GLY A 90 7.12 10.81 -20.95
N GLU A 91 6.95 10.27 -22.14
CA GLU A 91 5.73 9.57 -22.58
C GLU A 91 5.39 8.33 -21.75
N ARG A 92 6.36 7.72 -21.06
CA ARG A 92 6.19 6.56 -20.17
C ARG A 92 6.33 6.90 -18.70
N GLY A 93 6.47 8.19 -18.40
CA GLY A 93 6.66 8.70 -17.05
C GLY A 93 8.06 8.50 -16.48
N GLU A 94 8.28 9.12 -15.33
CA GLU A 94 9.51 9.07 -14.55
C GLU A 94 9.20 8.83 -13.07
N SER A 95 10.13 8.18 -12.37
CA SER A 95 9.95 7.82 -10.96
C SER A 95 11.25 7.90 -10.17
N GLN A 96 11.15 7.75 -8.86
CA GLN A 96 12.27 7.65 -7.92
C GLN A 96 13.24 8.83 -8.02
N PRO A 97 12.79 10.10 -7.97
CA PRO A 97 13.70 11.23 -8.00
C PRO A 97 14.57 11.28 -6.74
N THR A 98 15.89 11.49 -6.94
CA THR A 98 16.85 11.69 -5.85
C THR A 98 17.84 12.79 -6.19
N TRP A 99 18.39 13.42 -5.16
CA TRP A 99 19.51 14.33 -5.29
C TRP A 99 20.84 13.59 -5.24
N SER A 100 21.84 14.04 -6.00
CA SER A 100 23.23 13.72 -5.70
C SER A 100 23.61 14.29 -4.32
N PRO A 101 24.58 13.69 -3.60
CA PRO A 101 24.97 14.18 -2.28
C PRO A 101 25.44 15.63 -2.23
N ASP A 102 25.98 16.15 -3.34
CA ASP A 102 26.39 17.55 -3.48
C ASP A 102 25.25 18.51 -3.88
N GLY A 103 24.04 17.97 -4.12
CA GLY A 103 22.85 18.73 -4.50
C GLY A 103 22.84 19.31 -5.90
N LYS A 104 23.83 18.99 -6.76
CA LYS A 104 23.98 19.60 -8.09
C LYS A 104 23.29 18.80 -9.20
N THR A 105 22.97 17.54 -8.96
CA THR A 105 22.37 16.62 -9.94
C THR A 105 21.13 15.96 -9.39
N ILE A 106 20.11 15.85 -10.23
CA ILE A 106 18.90 15.07 -9.97
C ILE A 106 19.02 13.76 -10.78
N ALA A 107 18.88 12.63 -10.11
CA ALA A 107 18.71 11.33 -10.75
C ALA A 107 17.26 10.89 -10.70
N PHE A 108 16.83 10.14 -11.70
CA PHE A 108 15.50 9.52 -11.75
C PHE A 108 15.51 8.29 -12.68
N VAL A 109 14.50 7.45 -12.56
CA VAL A 109 14.30 6.29 -13.44
C VAL A 109 13.29 6.65 -14.52
N ALA A 110 13.63 6.36 -15.78
CA ALA A 110 12.73 6.54 -16.92
C ALA A 110 12.95 5.49 -18.01
N ALA A 111 11.86 5.09 -18.67
CA ALA A 111 11.90 4.24 -19.86
C ALA A 111 11.73 5.12 -21.13
N ARG A 112 12.84 5.68 -21.64
CA ARG A 112 12.86 6.56 -22.79
C ARG A 112 13.61 5.93 -23.97
N GLY A 113 13.32 6.38 -25.20
CA GLY A 113 14.01 5.96 -26.43
C GLY A 113 13.32 4.81 -27.16
N THR A 114 13.91 4.37 -28.25
CA THR A 114 13.42 3.33 -29.15
C THR A 114 14.01 1.96 -28.78
N GLY A 115 13.69 1.45 -27.58
CA GLY A 115 14.16 0.11 -27.19
C GLY A 115 13.54 -0.99 -28.05
N THR A 116 14.34 -1.95 -28.47
CA THR A 116 13.97 -3.07 -29.36
C THR A 116 13.41 -4.32 -28.64
N GLY A 117 13.00 -4.21 -27.37
CA GLY A 117 12.34 -5.30 -26.66
C GLY A 117 10.86 -5.41 -27.05
N GLU A 118 10.27 -6.61 -26.98
CA GLU A 118 8.83 -6.84 -27.22
C GLU A 118 7.90 -5.87 -26.45
N ASN A 119 8.40 -5.29 -25.34
CA ASN A 119 7.67 -4.37 -24.46
C ASN A 119 8.22 -2.92 -24.49
N GLY A 120 9.01 -2.54 -25.50
CA GLY A 120 9.61 -1.21 -25.63
C GLY A 120 10.83 -0.95 -24.73
N PRO A 121 11.23 0.33 -24.53
CA PRO A 121 12.41 0.68 -23.77
C PRO A 121 12.31 0.25 -22.30
N ARG A 122 13.44 -0.25 -21.75
CA ARG A 122 13.53 -0.65 -20.34
C ARG A 122 13.86 0.56 -19.46
N PRO A 123 13.40 0.59 -18.21
CA PRO A 123 13.74 1.65 -17.25
C PRO A 123 15.26 1.79 -17.06
N GLN A 124 15.78 3.01 -17.15
CA GLN A 124 17.19 3.35 -16.97
C GLN A 124 17.33 4.54 -16.01
N ILE A 125 18.52 4.71 -15.45
CA ILE A 125 18.84 5.90 -14.66
C ILE A 125 19.19 7.05 -15.61
N TRP A 126 18.55 8.19 -15.37
CA TRP A 126 18.78 9.45 -16.05
C TRP A 126 19.26 10.50 -15.07
N LEU A 127 20.16 11.37 -15.51
CA LEU A 127 20.71 12.47 -14.72
C LEU A 127 20.36 13.80 -15.38
N MET A 128 19.97 14.80 -14.57
CA MET A 128 19.77 16.18 -15.04
C MET A 128 20.38 17.16 -14.03
N PRO A 129 20.79 18.39 -14.47
CA PRO A 129 21.22 19.42 -13.55
C PRO A 129 20.13 19.79 -12.53
N ALA A 130 20.54 20.16 -11.32
CA ALA A 130 19.62 20.51 -10.23
C ALA A 130 18.68 21.69 -10.54
N ASP A 131 19.11 22.61 -11.40
CA ASP A 131 18.33 23.78 -11.82
C ASP A 131 17.41 23.49 -13.02
N GLY A 132 17.41 22.26 -13.50
CA GLY A 132 16.69 21.80 -14.69
C GLY A 132 17.58 21.83 -15.94
N GLY A 133 16.99 21.43 -17.07
CA GLY A 133 17.69 21.28 -18.33
C GLY A 133 17.50 19.90 -18.92
N GLU A 134 18.29 19.57 -19.95
CA GLU A 134 18.20 18.31 -20.63
C GLU A 134 18.79 17.17 -19.77
N ALA A 135 18.04 16.09 -19.64
CA ALA A 135 18.49 14.90 -18.92
C ALA A 135 19.33 13.99 -19.85
N ARG A 136 20.45 13.48 -19.35
CA ARG A 136 21.25 12.46 -20.03
C ARG A 136 20.98 11.08 -19.47
N GLN A 137 20.96 10.07 -20.31
CA GLN A 137 20.90 8.68 -19.89
C GLN A 137 22.26 8.28 -19.28
N LEU A 138 22.23 7.70 -18.07
CA LEU A 138 23.44 7.19 -17.41
C LEU A 138 23.65 5.70 -17.69
N THR A 139 22.58 4.89 -17.65
CA THR A 139 22.69 3.43 -17.73
C THR A 139 22.08 2.88 -19.01
N THR A 140 22.60 1.71 -19.45
CA THR A 140 22.09 0.93 -20.59
C THR A 140 21.94 -0.54 -20.19
N ILE A 141 21.37 -0.80 -19.00
CA ILE A 141 21.17 -2.14 -18.45
C ILE A 141 20.09 -2.87 -19.27
N LYS A 142 20.43 -4.04 -19.80
CA LYS A 142 19.60 -4.80 -20.74
C LYS A 142 18.19 -5.08 -20.20
N ASP A 143 18.08 -5.50 -18.95
CA ASP A 143 16.78 -5.83 -18.31
C ASP A 143 16.18 -4.65 -17.51
N GLY A 144 16.85 -3.49 -17.56
CA GLY A 144 16.40 -2.28 -16.88
C GLY A 144 16.84 -2.20 -15.43
N VAL A 145 16.49 -1.08 -14.80
CA VAL A 145 16.81 -0.76 -13.40
C VAL A 145 15.52 -0.72 -12.61
N SER A 146 15.44 -1.50 -11.52
CA SER A 146 14.27 -1.51 -10.62
C SER A 146 14.38 -0.48 -9.49
N GLY A 147 15.60 -0.05 -9.14
CA GLY A 147 15.85 0.97 -8.13
C GLY A 147 17.33 1.26 -7.98
N TYR A 148 17.66 2.38 -7.30
CA TYR A 148 19.05 2.80 -7.17
C TYR A 148 19.28 3.67 -5.93
N VAL A 149 20.56 3.79 -5.51
CA VAL A 149 21.01 4.65 -4.40
C VAL A 149 22.41 5.20 -4.69
N TRP A 150 22.61 6.50 -4.46
CA TRP A 150 23.91 7.16 -4.59
C TRP A 150 24.91 6.70 -3.53
N SER A 151 26.20 6.59 -3.92
CA SER A 151 27.28 6.52 -2.94
C SER A 151 27.41 7.84 -2.16
N PRO A 152 27.94 7.82 -0.93
CA PRO A 152 28.04 9.04 -0.10
C PRO A 152 28.85 10.18 -0.74
N ASP A 153 29.84 9.86 -1.54
CA ASP A 153 30.69 10.81 -2.28
C ASP A 153 30.10 11.26 -3.62
N GLY A 154 28.96 10.69 -4.05
CA GLY A 154 28.31 10.99 -5.32
C GLY A 154 29.02 10.45 -6.57
N SER A 155 30.13 9.74 -6.43
CA SER A 155 30.92 9.23 -7.55
C SER A 155 30.30 7.99 -8.21
N ARG A 156 29.47 7.25 -7.48
CA ARG A 156 28.87 5.98 -7.92
C ARG A 156 27.40 5.88 -7.52
N ILE A 157 26.71 4.97 -8.20
CA ILE A 157 25.33 4.59 -7.90
C ILE A 157 25.25 3.06 -7.80
N ALA A 158 24.72 2.52 -6.70
CA ALA A 158 24.32 1.14 -6.63
C ALA A 158 22.88 1.00 -7.16
N LEU A 159 22.64 0.00 -7.99
CA LEU A 159 21.34 -0.27 -8.59
C LEU A 159 20.96 -1.74 -8.48
N LEU A 160 19.67 -2.00 -8.57
CA LEU A 160 19.11 -3.36 -8.66
C LEU A 160 18.66 -3.66 -10.08
N THR A 161 19.03 -4.82 -10.56
CA THR A 161 18.55 -5.34 -11.84
C THR A 161 18.43 -6.85 -11.78
N THR A 162 17.45 -7.38 -12.51
CA THR A 162 17.22 -8.82 -12.64
C THR A 162 18.21 -9.41 -13.64
N ASP A 163 18.70 -10.63 -13.39
CA ASP A 163 19.63 -11.32 -14.27
C ASP A 163 19.06 -11.49 -15.68
N THR A 164 19.90 -11.22 -16.65
CA THR A 164 19.56 -11.30 -18.08
C THR A 164 19.34 -12.75 -18.51
N LEU A 165 18.32 -12.98 -19.32
CA LEU A 165 18.12 -14.27 -19.97
C LEU A 165 19.32 -14.63 -20.83
N THR A 166 19.70 -15.91 -20.82
CA THR A 166 20.71 -16.43 -21.74
C THR A 166 20.20 -16.40 -23.18
N ARG A 167 21.10 -16.44 -24.16
CA ARG A 167 20.73 -16.50 -25.57
C ARG A 167 19.83 -17.71 -25.88
N GLU A 168 20.06 -18.84 -25.20
CA GLU A 168 19.27 -20.04 -25.33
C GLU A 168 17.85 -19.84 -24.80
N GLN A 169 17.70 -19.28 -23.61
CA GLN A 169 16.39 -18.94 -23.03
C GLN A 169 15.61 -17.95 -23.90
N GLU A 170 16.28 -16.91 -24.43
CA GLU A 170 15.66 -15.98 -25.38
C GLU A 170 15.23 -16.68 -26.67
N ALA A 171 16.04 -17.62 -27.17
CA ALA A 171 15.70 -18.40 -28.37
C ALA A 171 14.51 -19.33 -28.12
N LYS A 172 14.41 -19.96 -26.93
CA LYS A 172 13.25 -20.75 -26.51
C LYS A 172 11.99 -19.90 -26.46
N LEU A 173 12.03 -18.74 -25.83
CA LEU A 173 10.90 -17.80 -25.78
C LEU A 173 10.42 -17.43 -27.19
N ARG A 174 11.35 -17.07 -28.11
CA ARG A 174 10.98 -16.73 -29.50
C ARG A 174 10.33 -17.88 -30.26
N ARG A 175 10.71 -19.14 -29.97
CA ARG A 175 10.08 -20.32 -30.57
C ARG A 175 8.82 -20.78 -29.85
N ARG A 176 8.43 -20.12 -28.74
CA ARG A 176 7.36 -20.57 -27.83
C ARG A 176 7.64 -21.97 -27.24
N ASP A 177 8.91 -22.31 -27.07
CA ASP A 177 9.44 -23.50 -26.39
C ASP A 177 9.84 -23.08 -24.98
N ASP A 178 8.86 -22.62 -24.21
CA ASP A 178 9.04 -21.91 -22.95
C ASP A 178 8.17 -22.45 -21.78
N PRO A 179 8.05 -23.81 -21.64
CA PRO A 179 7.44 -24.35 -20.45
C PRO A 179 8.25 -23.91 -19.23
N LYS A 180 7.55 -23.60 -18.13
CA LYS A 180 8.17 -23.17 -16.88
C LYS A 180 8.04 -24.24 -15.82
N VAL A 181 9.12 -24.51 -15.11
CA VAL A 181 9.07 -25.30 -13.88
C VAL A 181 8.43 -24.41 -12.80
N TYR A 182 7.27 -24.86 -12.30
CA TYR A 182 6.59 -24.14 -11.22
C TYR A 182 7.51 -24.03 -10.01
N GLU A 183 7.71 -22.80 -9.51
CA GLU A 183 8.63 -22.49 -8.39
C GLU A 183 10.10 -22.92 -8.60
N GLY A 184 10.51 -23.09 -9.84
CA GLY A 184 11.88 -23.50 -10.19
C GLY A 184 12.62 -22.54 -11.11
N ASP A 185 11.91 -21.92 -12.05
CA ASP A 185 12.52 -21.06 -13.07
C ASP A 185 12.50 -19.59 -12.64
N PHE A 186 13.47 -19.20 -11.81
CA PHE A 186 13.55 -17.82 -11.31
C PHE A 186 14.61 -17.01 -12.06
N ARG A 187 14.33 -15.71 -12.17
CA ARG A 187 15.32 -14.69 -12.50
C ARG A 187 15.65 -13.93 -11.21
N LEU A 188 16.90 -13.97 -10.81
CA LEU A 188 17.37 -13.40 -9.56
C LEU A 188 17.74 -11.92 -9.74
N THR A 189 17.50 -11.12 -8.71
CA THR A 189 17.87 -9.71 -8.69
C THR A 189 19.18 -9.53 -7.95
N HIS A 190 20.10 -8.78 -8.56
CA HIS A 190 21.43 -8.53 -8.03
C HIS A 190 21.79 -7.06 -8.00
N ILE A 191 22.79 -6.72 -7.18
CA ILE A 191 23.33 -5.37 -7.07
C ILE A 191 24.42 -5.19 -8.15
N TRP A 192 24.28 -4.08 -8.88
CA TRP A 192 25.31 -3.53 -9.77
C TRP A 192 25.74 -2.17 -9.25
N VAL A 193 26.96 -1.77 -9.57
CA VAL A 193 27.47 -0.42 -9.30
C VAL A 193 27.85 0.22 -10.60
N VAL A 194 27.43 1.47 -10.79
CA VAL A 194 27.70 2.29 -11.96
C VAL A 194 28.49 3.53 -11.56
N ASP A 195 29.50 3.89 -12.33
CA ASP A 195 30.23 5.15 -12.22
C ASP A 195 29.33 6.31 -12.73
N ALA A 196 29.12 7.32 -11.90
CA ALA A 196 28.15 8.39 -12.17
C ALA A 196 28.58 9.36 -13.30
N ALA A 197 29.89 9.41 -13.59
CA ALA A 197 30.42 10.25 -14.66
C ALA A 197 30.35 9.55 -16.03
N THR A 198 30.82 8.29 -16.07
CA THR A 198 31.03 7.53 -17.32
C THR A 198 29.87 6.60 -17.68
N GLY A 199 29.04 6.17 -16.70
CA GLY A 199 28.01 5.15 -16.89
C GLY A 199 28.56 3.72 -16.94
N ALA A 200 29.86 3.51 -16.69
CA ALA A 200 30.45 2.18 -16.63
C ALA A 200 29.87 1.37 -15.47
N ALA A 201 29.22 0.24 -15.78
CA ALA A 201 28.50 -0.58 -14.82
C ALA A 201 29.19 -1.93 -14.58
N SER A 202 29.19 -2.41 -13.35
CA SER A 202 29.70 -3.72 -12.99
C SER A 202 28.79 -4.44 -12.00
N LYS A 203 28.59 -5.75 -12.20
CA LYS A 203 27.86 -6.61 -11.25
C LYS A 203 28.70 -6.80 -9.99
N VAL A 204 28.12 -6.56 -8.81
CA VAL A 204 28.80 -6.64 -7.51
C VAL A 204 28.39 -7.89 -6.74
N THR A 205 27.14 -8.30 -6.82
CA THR A 205 26.66 -9.54 -6.18
C THR A 205 26.33 -10.61 -7.22
N SER A 206 26.54 -11.87 -6.87
CA SER A 206 26.19 -13.05 -7.67
C SER A 206 25.93 -14.23 -6.74
N GLY A 207 25.22 -15.24 -7.22
CA GLY A 207 24.89 -16.45 -6.46
C GLY A 207 23.41 -16.79 -6.53
N ASN A 208 23.03 -17.86 -5.82
CA ASN A 208 21.66 -18.35 -5.80
C ASN A 208 20.83 -17.65 -4.70
N PHE A 209 20.70 -16.34 -4.80
CA PHE A 209 19.86 -15.53 -3.93
C PHE A 209 19.35 -14.31 -4.70
N THR A 210 18.26 -13.76 -4.25
CA THR A 210 17.71 -12.51 -4.79
C THR A 210 17.79 -11.39 -3.74
N VAL A 211 18.28 -10.23 -4.15
CA VAL A 211 18.32 -9.03 -3.29
C VAL A 211 16.91 -8.45 -3.20
N SER A 212 16.40 -8.29 -1.99
CA SER A 212 14.99 -7.99 -1.73
C SER A 212 14.67 -6.49 -1.66
N ALA A 213 15.67 -5.62 -1.42
CA ALA A 213 15.52 -4.16 -1.43
C ALA A 213 16.84 -3.45 -1.73
N LEU A 214 16.75 -2.12 -1.93
CA LEU A 214 17.93 -1.27 -2.16
C LEU A 214 18.95 -1.41 -1.03
N PRO A 215 20.25 -1.53 -1.38
CA PRO A 215 21.32 -1.62 -0.39
C PRO A 215 21.60 -0.27 0.28
N SER A 216 22.29 -0.34 1.41
CA SER A 216 22.86 0.82 2.11
C SER A 216 24.36 0.86 1.90
N TRP A 217 24.90 2.03 1.52
CA TRP A 217 26.34 2.25 1.42
C TRP A 217 26.96 2.47 2.80
N SER A 218 28.17 1.95 3.02
CA SER A 218 29.02 2.41 4.13
C SER A 218 29.40 3.88 3.91
N PRO A 219 29.63 4.68 4.98
CA PRO A 219 29.99 6.09 4.84
C PRO A 219 31.24 6.36 4.01
N ASP A 220 32.20 5.42 3.99
CA ASP A 220 33.42 5.48 3.17
C ASP A 220 33.22 4.98 1.74
N GLY A 221 32.02 4.54 1.40
CA GLY A 221 31.64 4.05 0.06
C GLY A 221 32.26 2.74 -0.35
N LYS A 222 32.87 1.96 0.55
CA LYS A 222 33.53 0.69 0.20
C LYS A 222 32.63 -0.52 0.28
N LEU A 223 31.65 -0.51 1.19
CA LEU A 223 30.77 -1.64 1.45
C LEU A 223 29.33 -1.30 1.07
N LEU A 224 28.57 -2.34 0.72
CA LEU A 224 27.13 -2.31 0.63
C LEU A 224 26.54 -3.33 1.60
N ALA A 225 25.61 -2.88 2.44
CA ALA A 225 24.79 -3.75 3.27
C ALA A 225 23.42 -3.96 2.62
N PHE A 226 22.95 -5.20 2.58
CA PHE A 226 21.66 -5.55 1.98
C PHE A 226 21.07 -6.78 2.65
N TYR A 227 19.83 -7.08 2.34
CA TYR A 227 19.23 -8.36 2.71
C TYR A 227 18.73 -9.08 1.47
N ALA A 228 18.74 -10.40 1.52
CA ALA A 228 18.41 -11.25 0.41
C ALA A 228 17.71 -12.53 0.87
N SER A 229 16.93 -13.11 -0.04
CA SER A 229 16.25 -14.39 0.14
C SER A 229 16.76 -15.42 -0.89
N PRO A 230 16.63 -16.74 -0.62
CA PRO A 230 17.01 -17.78 -1.56
C PRO A 230 16.25 -17.73 -2.89
N THR A 231 15.01 -17.27 -2.88
CA THR A 231 14.16 -17.16 -4.07
C THR A 231 13.39 -15.83 -4.10
N PRO A 232 12.94 -15.38 -5.28
CA PRO A 232 12.09 -14.20 -5.39
C PRO A 232 10.63 -14.46 -5.06
N MET A 233 10.26 -15.66 -4.64
CA MET A 233 8.88 -16.00 -4.29
C MET A 233 8.44 -15.29 -3.02
N ILE A 234 7.25 -14.70 -3.04
CA ILE A 234 6.68 -14.01 -1.88
C ILE A 234 6.52 -14.94 -0.67
N ARG A 235 6.24 -16.23 -0.91
CA ARG A 235 6.12 -17.23 0.14
C ARG A 235 7.44 -17.58 0.83
N ASP A 236 8.59 -17.28 0.21
CA ASP A 236 9.90 -17.48 0.80
C ASP A 236 10.26 -16.27 1.65
N GLU A 237 9.82 -16.30 2.89
CA GLU A 237 10.04 -15.23 3.85
C GLU A 237 11.42 -15.28 4.53
N ARG A 238 12.33 -16.15 4.08
CA ARG A 238 13.67 -16.27 4.63
C ARG A 238 14.57 -15.17 4.11
N HIS A 239 14.89 -14.22 4.96
CA HIS A 239 15.80 -13.12 4.62
C HIS A 239 16.96 -13.05 5.59
N ASP A 240 18.17 -12.96 5.03
CA ASP A 240 19.39 -12.74 5.78
C ASP A 240 20.06 -11.44 5.37
N ALA A 241 20.81 -10.86 6.30
CA ALA A 241 21.62 -9.67 6.07
C ALA A 241 23.02 -10.05 5.57
N TYR A 242 23.52 -9.27 4.62
CA TYR A 242 24.80 -9.44 3.98
C TYR A 242 25.57 -8.13 3.87
N LEU A 243 26.90 -8.26 3.82
CA LEU A 243 27.81 -7.22 3.35
C LEU A 243 28.51 -7.68 2.07
N VAL A 244 28.75 -6.74 1.15
CA VAL A 244 29.62 -6.95 0.02
C VAL A 244 30.64 -5.82 -0.09
N ASP A 245 31.92 -6.15 -0.23
CA ASP A 245 32.96 -5.19 -0.60
C ASP A 245 32.87 -4.92 -2.10
N VAL A 246 32.72 -3.66 -2.47
CA VAL A 246 32.43 -3.24 -3.85
C VAL A 246 33.62 -3.50 -4.79
N ALA A 247 34.85 -3.37 -4.30
CA ALA A 247 36.06 -3.54 -5.10
C ALA A 247 36.41 -5.01 -5.30
N SER A 248 36.47 -5.77 -4.21
CA SER A 248 36.84 -7.21 -4.25
C SER A 248 35.65 -8.11 -4.58
N LYS A 249 34.42 -7.60 -4.45
CA LYS A 249 33.16 -8.36 -4.57
C LYS A 249 33.02 -9.49 -3.55
N GLN A 250 33.80 -9.42 -2.46
CA GLN A 250 33.73 -10.40 -1.38
C GLN A 250 32.42 -10.24 -0.62
N LEU A 251 31.65 -11.32 -0.57
CA LEU A 251 30.37 -11.41 0.14
C LEU A 251 30.59 -11.96 1.54
N THR A 252 29.95 -11.35 2.53
CA THR A 252 29.95 -11.79 3.93
C THR A 252 28.50 -11.89 4.42
N ALA A 253 28.05 -13.06 4.83
CA ALA A 253 26.78 -13.23 5.52
C ALA A 253 26.90 -12.67 6.94
N LEU A 254 25.95 -11.86 7.37
CA LEU A 254 25.87 -11.29 8.70
C LEU A 254 24.93 -12.06 9.60
N THR A 255 23.85 -12.60 9.02
CA THR A 255 22.87 -13.45 9.71
C THR A 255 22.65 -14.76 8.95
N THR A 256 22.10 -15.77 9.62
CA THR A 256 21.73 -17.06 9.04
C THR A 256 20.45 -17.60 9.69
N ASP A 257 19.73 -16.71 10.42
CA ASP A 257 18.52 -17.06 11.14
C ASP A 257 17.24 -16.74 10.36
N HIS A 258 17.38 -16.19 9.16
CA HIS A 258 16.30 -15.89 8.22
C HIS A 258 15.24 -14.91 8.73
N GLN A 259 15.59 -13.97 9.62
CA GLN A 259 14.63 -13.11 10.33
C GLN A 259 14.75 -11.61 10.03
N VAL A 260 15.44 -11.23 8.96
CA VAL A 260 15.62 -9.84 8.58
C VAL A 260 14.39 -9.31 7.85
N GLU A 261 13.79 -8.20 8.34
CA GLU A 261 12.57 -7.60 7.77
C GLU A 261 12.84 -6.31 6.97
N SER A 262 14.02 -5.70 7.12
CA SER A 262 14.37 -4.49 6.38
C SER A 262 15.84 -4.48 5.99
N ALA A 263 16.18 -3.69 4.96
CA ALA A 263 17.57 -3.49 4.55
C ALA A 263 18.40 -2.92 5.71
N PRO A 264 19.58 -3.51 6.02
CA PRO A 264 20.46 -2.99 7.05
C PRO A 264 20.97 -1.60 6.67
N ALA A 265 20.94 -0.65 7.62
CA ALA A 265 21.38 0.72 7.46
C ALA A 265 22.67 0.98 8.28
N PHE A 266 23.70 1.52 7.62
CA PHE A 266 24.92 1.93 8.33
C PHE A 266 24.70 3.14 9.22
N SER A 267 25.29 3.12 10.42
CA SER A 267 25.45 4.33 11.23
C SER A 267 26.38 5.33 10.52
N PRO A 268 26.24 6.64 10.79
CA PRO A 268 27.08 7.66 10.15
C PRO A 268 28.58 7.51 10.38
N ASP A 269 28.99 6.84 11.46
CA ASP A 269 30.38 6.53 11.76
C ASP A 269 30.87 5.19 11.12
N GLY A 270 29.95 4.48 10.47
CA GLY A 270 30.23 3.21 9.78
C GLY A 270 30.51 2.01 10.69
N LYS A 271 30.31 2.13 12.00
CA LYS A 271 30.65 1.06 12.96
C LYS A 271 29.50 0.12 13.28
N THR A 272 28.28 0.57 13.06
CA THR A 272 27.06 -0.17 13.42
C THR A 272 26.14 -0.32 12.22
N LEU A 273 25.49 -1.47 12.09
CA LEU A 273 24.34 -1.66 11.23
C LEU A 273 23.09 -1.72 12.08
N ALA A 274 21.96 -1.20 11.54
CA ALA A 274 20.64 -1.34 12.14
C ALA A 274 19.64 -1.85 11.11
N TRP A 275 18.75 -2.75 11.54
CA TRP A 275 17.62 -3.24 10.74
C TRP A 275 16.46 -3.63 11.65
N THR A 276 15.34 -4.00 11.06
CA THR A 276 14.23 -4.60 11.81
C THR A 276 14.20 -6.11 11.61
N SER A 277 13.82 -6.83 12.66
CA SER A 277 13.73 -8.28 12.66
C SER A 277 12.54 -8.72 13.49
N VAL A 278 11.84 -9.78 13.06
CA VAL A 278 10.82 -10.43 13.87
C VAL A 278 11.47 -11.32 14.93
N SER A 279 10.79 -11.52 16.06
CA SER A 279 11.32 -12.23 17.21
C SER A 279 11.56 -13.72 16.95
N HIS A 280 12.60 -14.31 17.60
CA HIS A 280 13.10 -15.68 17.47
C HIS A 280 12.14 -16.83 17.86
N GLU A 281 10.86 -16.56 18.12
CA GLU A 281 9.93 -17.60 18.57
C GLU A 281 9.11 -18.26 17.43
N PHE A 282 9.57 -18.11 16.18
CA PHE A 282 9.00 -18.89 15.09
C PHE A 282 9.43 -20.34 15.21
N ALA A 283 8.47 -21.24 15.38
CA ALA A 283 8.70 -22.64 15.10
C ALA A 283 8.96 -22.77 13.59
N PRO A 284 10.11 -23.27 13.15
CA PRO A 284 10.30 -23.53 11.73
C PRO A 284 9.22 -24.52 11.28
N HIS A 285 8.57 -24.21 10.15
CA HIS A 285 7.74 -25.20 9.48
C HIS A 285 8.62 -26.40 9.14
N LYS A 286 8.07 -27.63 9.14
CA LYS A 286 8.82 -28.85 8.83
C LYS A 286 9.63 -28.76 7.54
N ASP A 287 9.21 -27.91 6.60
CA ASP A 287 9.83 -27.68 5.29
C ASP A 287 10.74 -26.42 5.25
N GLY A 288 11.08 -25.84 6.40
CA GLY A 288 11.91 -24.63 6.47
C GLY A 288 11.20 -23.34 6.09
N ILE A 289 9.92 -23.36 5.76
CA ILE A 289 9.09 -22.17 5.51
C ILE A 289 8.59 -21.65 6.85
N MET A 290 8.93 -20.41 7.17
CA MET A 290 8.58 -19.78 8.43
C MET A 290 7.41 -18.82 8.24
N ALA A 291 6.41 -18.93 9.10
CA ALA A 291 5.30 -17.99 9.13
C ALA A 291 5.62 -16.82 10.08
N ARG A 292 5.90 -15.64 9.52
CA ARG A 292 6.38 -14.44 10.26
C ARG A 292 5.29 -13.43 10.62
N THR A 293 4.14 -13.56 10.05
CA THR A 293 3.16 -12.49 9.90
C THR A 293 2.46 -12.00 11.16
N LEU A 294 2.68 -12.64 12.30
CA LEU A 294 1.90 -12.37 13.51
C LEU A 294 2.71 -11.78 14.67
N ARG A 295 3.88 -11.20 14.40
CA ARG A 295 4.70 -10.58 15.44
C ARG A 295 5.14 -9.18 15.07
N ASN A 296 5.27 -8.34 16.09
CA ASN A 296 5.89 -7.05 15.92
C ASN A 296 7.39 -7.22 15.64
N ALA A 297 7.89 -6.56 14.63
CA ALA A 297 9.32 -6.42 14.41
C ALA A 297 10.00 -5.71 15.59
N ARG A 298 11.30 -5.91 15.74
CA ARG A 298 12.16 -5.25 16.73
C ARG A 298 13.33 -4.61 16.00
N ILE A 299 13.84 -3.51 16.52
CA ILE A 299 15.09 -2.93 16.04
C ILE A 299 16.23 -3.79 16.54
N ILE A 300 17.09 -4.20 15.62
CA ILE A 300 18.33 -4.91 15.89
C ILE A 300 19.48 -4.03 15.45
N THR A 301 20.53 -3.97 16.26
CA THR A 301 21.81 -3.38 15.84
C THR A 301 22.93 -4.39 15.94
N MET A 302 23.90 -4.29 15.02
CA MET A 302 25.12 -5.11 15.01
C MET A 302 26.34 -4.19 15.07
N ASP A 303 27.22 -4.40 16.03
CA ASP A 303 28.57 -3.85 15.99
C ASP A 303 29.41 -4.59 14.97
N LEU A 304 29.96 -3.87 14.00
CA LEU A 304 30.64 -4.50 12.86
C LEU A 304 32.01 -5.10 13.19
N ALA A 305 32.66 -4.61 14.25
CA ALA A 305 33.97 -5.12 14.67
C ALA A 305 33.83 -6.43 15.46
N THR A 306 32.86 -6.48 16.37
CA THR A 306 32.65 -7.62 17.28
C THR A 306 31.60 -8.60 16.77
N LYS A 307 30.76 -8.20 15.80
CA LYS A 307 29.57 -8.92 15.33
C LYS A 307 28.50 -9.11 16.42
N ALA A 308 28.61 -8.37 17.52
CA ALA A 308 27.64 -8.44 18.60
C ALA A 308 26.30 -7.84 18.17
N LEU A 309 25.22 -8.61 18.37
CA LEU A 309 23.84 -8.20 18.13
C LEU A 309 23.22 -7.63 19.40
N THR A 310 22.46 -6.55 19.26
CA THR A 310 21.65 -5.98 20.33
C THR A 310 20.20 -5.89 19.87
N ASN A 311 19.30 -6.51 20.64
CA ASN A 311 17.85 -6.37 20.43
C ASN A 311 17.34 -5.22 21.30
N HIS A 312 16.68 -4.24 20.66
CA HIS A 312 16.18 -3.03 21.30
C HIS A 312 14.68 -3.13 21.69
N ALA A 313 14.18 -4.33 21.93
CA ALA A 313 12.83 -4.52 22.45
C ALA A 313 12.66 -3.79 23.79
N GLN A 314 11.56 -3.06 23.94
CA GLN A 314 11.24 -2.35 25.17
C GLN A 314 9.88 -2.79 25.70
N LYS A 315 9.82 -3.14 27.00
CA LYS A 315 8.56 -3.48 27.65
C LYS A 315 7.58 -2.30 27.58
N GLY A 316 6.37 -2.57 27.12
CA GLY A 316 5.32 -1.57 26.95
C GLY A 316 5.34 -0.81 25.62
N PHE A 317 6.35 -1.02 24.77
CA PHE A 317 6.34 -0.54 23.40
C PHE A 317 5.81 -1.66 22.48
N ASP A 318 4.52 -1.63 22.22
CA ASP A 318 3.80 -2.66 21.44
C ASP A 318 3.45 -2.14 20.04
N VAL A 319 4.47 -1.59 19.37
CA VAL A 319 4.39 -1.07 17.99
C VAL A 319 5.42 -1.79 17.13
N SER A 320 5.06 -2.13 15.90
CA SER A 320 5.96 -2.78 14.94
C SER A 320 6.70 -1.72 14.11
N PRO A 321 8.03 -1.50 14.33
CA PRO A 321 8.80 -0.57 13.52
C PRO A 321 8.91 -1.07 12.07
N GLY A 322 8.73 -0.14 11.12
CA GLY A 322 9.11 -0.33 9.74
C GLY A 322 10.63 -0.18 9.54
N ALA A 323 11.09 -0.05 8.29
CA ALA A 323 12.50 0.12 7.98
C ALA A 323 13.13 1.31 8.73
N VAL A 324 14.25 1.07 9.39
CA VAL A 324 14.96 2.06 10.21
C VAL A 324 15.96 2.88 9.40
N ARG A 325 16.15 4.14 9.80
CA ARG A 325 17.16 5.04 9.24
C ARG A 325 17.88 5.76 10.38
N TRP A 326 19.18 5.85 10.30
CA TRP A 326 19.96 6.65 11.25
C TRP A 326 19.72 8.15 11.05
N SER A 327 19.64 8.88 12.15
CA SER A 327 19.80 10.34 12.14
C SER A 327 21.22 10.70 11.68
N PRO A 328 21.43 11.85 10.99
CA PRO A 328 22.76 12.25 10.53
C PRO A 328 23.82 12.34 11.63
N ASN A 329 23.43 12.62 12.88
CA ASN A 329 24.31 12.67 14.03
C ASN A 329 24.51 11.31 14.73
N GLY A 330 23.89 10.23 14.22
CA GLY A 330 24.01 8.87 14.76
C GLY A 330 23.34 8.62 16.12
N LYS A 331 22.58 9.58 16.66
CA LYS A 331 21.97 9.45 17.99
C LYS A 331 20.64 8.71 17.99
N GLU A 332 19.91 8.77 16.89
CA GLU A 332 18.56 8.21 16.79
C GLU A 332 18.42 7.30 15.57
N LEU A 333 17.52 6.34 15.69
CA LEU A 333 16.96 5.56 14.58
C LEU A 333 15.51 6.01 14.34
N TRP A 334 15.23 6.49 13.14
CA TRP A 334 13.91 6.94 12.72
C TRP A 334 13.19 5.85 11.93
N PHE A 335 11.89 5.71 12.17
CA PHE A 335 11.03 4.77 11.45
C PHE A 335 9.58 5.21 11.49
N THR A 336 8.78 4.74 10.53
CA THR A 336 7.32 4.86 10.60
C THR A 336 6.72 3.56 11.09
N ALA A 337 5.58 3.65 11.75
CA ALA A 337 4.84 2.49 12.22
C ALA A 337 3.34 2.75 12.23
N SER A 338 2.57 1.68 12.02
CA SER A 338 1.12 1.71 12.20
C SER A 338 0.79 1.95 13.68
N ASP A 339 -0.05 2.94 13.93
CA ASP A 339 -0.49 3.36 15.23
C ASP A 339 -2.01 3.56 15.18
N ARG A 340 -2.75 2.48 15.43
CA ARG A 340 -4.21 2.42 15.30
C ARG A 340 -4.64 2.81 13.88
N VAL A 341 -5.46 3.84 13.74
CA VAL A 341 -5.90 4.37 12.43
C VAL A 341 -4.90 5.35 11.80
N TYR A 342 -3.70 5.50 12.35
CA TYR A 342 -2.67 6.41 11.86
C TYR A 342 -1.40 5.65 11.43
N ASN A 343 -0.49 6.34 10.79
CA ASN A 343 0.88 5.88 10.52
C ASN A 343 1.83 6.97 10.99
N SER A 344 2.46 6.75 12.13
CA SER A 344 3.22 7.76 12.86
C SER A 344 4.72 7.61 12.66
N LEU A 345 5.45 8.72 12.74
CA LEU A 345 6.90 8.74 12.81
C LEU A 345 7.35 8.56 14.26
N TYR A 346 8.30 7.68 14.47
CA TYR A 346 8.96 7.38 15.73
C TYR A 346 10.46 7.59 15.62
N ALA A 347 11.08 7.87 16.77
CA ALA A 347 12.52 7.84 16.96
C ALA A 347 12.88 6.91 18.11
N TYR A 348 13.96 6.15 17.96
CA TYR A 348 14.61 5.41 19.04
C TYR A 348 15.93 6.09 19.37
N ASP A 349 16.09 6.60 20.60
CA ASP A 349 17.35 7.14 21.11
C ASP A 349 18.25 5.97 21.51
N VAL A 350 19.40 5.86 20.84
CA VAL A 350 20.31 4.72 21.01
C VAL A 350 21.02 4.74 22.37
N ALA A 351 21.35 5.93 22.89
CA ALA A 351 22.02 6.09 24.17
C ALA A 351 21.06 5.95 25.37
N ALA A 352 19.91 6.62 25.30
CA ALA A 352 18.87 6.54 26.33
C ALA A 352 18.06 5.23 26.26
N LYS A 353 18.13 4.51 25.16
CA LYS A 353 17.36 3.26 24.91
C LYS A 353 15.85 3.47 25.05
N THR A 354 15.33 4.56 24.50
CA THR A 354 13.91 4.94 24.62
C THR A 354 13.30 5.25 23.27
N TYR A 355 12.02 4.88 23.13
CA TYR A 355 11.20 5.21 21.95
C TYR A 355 10.42 6.49 22.22
N ALA A 356 10.32 7.34 21.19
CA ALA A 356 9.51 8.56 21.23
C ALA A 356 8.71 8.68 19.93
N GLN A 357 7.41 8.93 20.06
CA GLN A 357 6.56 9.27 18.93
C GLN A 357 6.79 10.73 18.53
N ARG A 358 7.14 10.98 17.26
CA ARG A 358 7.46 12.32 16.75
C ARG A 358 6.25 12.99 16.10
N THR A 359 5.33 12.23 15.53
CA THR A 359 4.09 12.75 14.95
C THR A 359 2.89 12.09 15.61
N GLN A 360 1.82 12.85 15.86
CA GLN A 360 0.60 12.35 16.48
C GLN A 360 -0.59 12.58 15.53
N LYS A 361 -1.43 11.56 15.38
CA LYS A 361 -2.65 11.62 14.55
C LYS A 361 -2.38 12.05 13.11
N GLN A 362 -1.25 11.62 12.55
CA GLN A 362 -0.86 11.88 11.17
C GLN A 362 -0.67 10.58 10.40
N LEU A 363 -0.79 10.66 9.09
CA LEU A 363 -0.52 9.55 8.18
C LEU A 363 0.74 9.89 7.37
N VAL A 364 1.89 9.49 7.91
CA VAL A 364 3.19 9.71 7.30
C VAL A 364 3.43 8.63 6.24
N GLY A 365 3.30 8.98 4.96
CA GLY A 365 3.54 8.08 3.82
C GLY A 365 4.98 8.08 3.32
N GLY A 366 5.79 9.06 3.73
CA GLY A 366 7.20 9.17 3.36
C GLY A 366 7.90 10.27 4.14
N ILE A 367 9.21 10.12 4.30
CA ILE A 367 10.08 11.07 4.99
C ILE A 367 11.41 11.22 4.25
N SER A 368 11.90 12.45 4.13
CA SER A 368 13.23 12.79 3.66
C SER A 368 13.76 13.97 4.48
N HIS A 369 15.07 14.10 4.60
CA HIS A 369 15.70 15.19 5.36
C HIS A 369 16.87 15.78 4.57
N ASN A 370 17.30 16.99 4.94
CA ASN A 370 18.50 17.62 4.42
C ASN A 370 19.77 16.99 5.05
N ALA A 371 20.95 17.41 4.61
CA ALA A 371 22.19 16.75 4.98
C ALA A 371 22.48 16.74 6.49
N ASP A 372 22.12 17.80 7.22
CA ASP A 372 22.36 17.93 8.66
C ASP A 372 21.17 17.48 9.55
N GLY A 373 20.05 17.08 8.93
CA GLY A 373 18.84 16.66 9.67
C GLY A 373 18.09 17.79 10.38
N SER A 374 18.31 19.05 9.99
CA SER A 374 17.59 20.19 10.56
C SER A 374 16.22 20.43 9.93
N LYS A 375 16.02 19.99 8.67
CA LYS A 375 14.77 20.11 7.91
C LYS A 375 14.32 18.78 7.35
N PHE A 376 13.00 18.59 7.35
CA PHE A 376 12.37 17.39 6.87
C PHE A 376 11.29 17.71 5.83
N ALA A 377 11.18 16.88 4.80
CA ALA A 377 10.03 16.79 3.94
C ALA A 377 9.22 15.55 4.31
N LEU A 378 7.91 15.70 4.44
CA LEU A 378 6.97 14.65 4.78
C LEU A 378 5.90 14.54 3.68
N ALA A 379 5.55 13.33 3.27
CA ALA A 379 4.32 13.07 2.53
C ALA A 379 3.22 12.76 3.54
N LEU A 380 2.30 13.71 3.76
CA LEU A 380 1.21 13.55 4.73
C LEU A 380 -0.14 13.45 4.04
N ASN A 381 -0.97 12.53 4.54
CA ASN A 381 -2.37 12.37 4.19
C ASN A 381 -3.23 12.68 5.44
N SER A 382 -4.47 13.08 5.26
CA SER A 382 -5.43 13.29 6.34
C SER A 382 -6.83 12.83 5.93
N ALA A 383 -7.79 12.91 6.83
CA ALA A 383 -9.19 12.59 6.53
C ALA A 383 -9.82 13.51 5.46
N ASP A 384 -9.32 14.74 5.36
CA ASP A 384 -9.92 15.79 4.53
C ASP A 384 -9.10 16.11 3.28
N LEU A 385 -7.86 15.59 3.19
CA LEU A 385 -6.94 15.94 2.13
C LEU A 385 -6.10 14.74 1.70
N PRO A 386 -6.01 14.44 0.39
CA PRO A 386 -5.08 13.44 -0.12
C PRO A 386 -3.63 13.85 0.16
N THR A 387 -2.70 12.93 -0.09
CA THR A 387 -1.27 13.15 0.18
C THR A 387 -0.74 14.39 -0.50
N GLU A 388 -0.12 15.26 0.30
CA GLU A 388 0.62 16.44 -0.12
C GLU A 388 2.02 16.47 0.53
N VAL A 389 2.92 17.30 0.03
CA VAL A 389 4.25 17.49 0.61
C VAL A 389 4.19 18.58 1.68
N TYR A 390 4.77 18.27 2.83
CA TYR A 390 4.93 19.20 3.95
C TYR A 390 6.40 19.32 4.30
N VAL A 391 6.79 20.47 4.82
CA VAL A 391 8.15 20.74 5.35
C VAL A 391 8.05 21.11 6.82
N THR A 392 8.97 20.59 7.61
CA THR A 392 9.06 20.85 9.05
C THR A 392 10.53 20.84 9.51
N ASP A 393 10.78 21.30 10.72
CA ASP A 393 12.05 21.11 11.42
C ASP A 393 12.09 19.79 12.21
N ALA A 394 13.18 19.55 12.92
CA ALA A 394 13.39 18.34 13.72
C ALA A 394 12.44 18.19 14.93
N SER A 395 11.65 19.20 15.26
CA SER A 395 10.63 19.11 16.31
C SER A 395 9.36 18.41 15.84
N PHE A 396 9.10 18.42 14.53
CA PHE A 396 7.86 17.95 13.89
C PHE A 396 6.57 18.60 14.42
N ALA A 397 6.67 19.71 15.13
CA ALA A 397 5.54 20.32 15.83
C ALA A 397 4.54 20.98 14.88
N SER A 398 5.00 21.57 13.78
CA SER A 398 4.18 22.38 12.88
C SER A 398 4.57 22.17 11.41
N PRO A 399 4.23 21.01 10.80
CA PRO A 399 4.50 20.79 9.38
C PRO A 399 3.74 21.79 8.51
N THR A 400 4.44 22.48 7.61
CA THR A 400 3.85 23.43 6.67
C THR A 400 3.66 22.77 5.31
N ARG A 401 2.44 22.81 4.77
CA ARG A 401 2.15 22.27 3.44
C ARG A 401 2.77 23.16 2.37
N VAL A 402 3.53 22.54 1.45
CA VAL A 402 4.24 23.24 0.36
C VAL A 402 3.71 22.89 -1.03
N THR A 403 2.78 21.93 -1.13
CA THR A 403 2.13 21.56 -2.41
C THR A 403 0.61 21.63 -2.34
N THR A 404 -0.03 21.75 -3.51
CA THR A 404 -1.49 21.73 -3.68
C THR A 404 -1.83 20.96 -4.95
N THR A 405 -1.44 19.70 -5.00
CA THR A 405 -1.51 18.85 -6.19
C THR A 405 -2.94 18.59 -6.67
N ASN A 406 -3.87 18.45 -5.72
CA ASN A 406 -5.29 18.22 -5.98
C ASN A 406 -6.15 19.44 -5.56
N GLY A 407 -5.72 20.66 -5.89
CA GLY A 407 -6.41 21.90 -5.50
C GLY A 407 -7.88 21.98 -5.94
N TRP A 408 -8.24 21.29 -7.02
CA TRP A 408 -9.62 21.19 -7.52
C TRP A 408 -10.62 20.60 -6.49
N LEU A 409 -10.13 19.85 -5.50
CA LEU A 409 -10.97 19.31 -4.42
C LEU A 409 -11.66 20.41 -3.57
N ALA A 410 -11.10 21.60 -3.52
CA ALA A 410 -11.71 22.74 -2.84
C ALA A 410 -13.09 23.16 -3.42
N GLU A 411 -13.37 22.74 -4.67
CA GLU A 411 -14.64 22.98 -5.37
C GLU A 411 -15.64 21.83 -5.20
N ARG A 412 -15.36 20.88 -4.34
CA ARG A 412 -16.16 19.67 -4.10
C ARG A 412 -16.69 19.62 -2.67
N ALA A 413 -17.91 19.13 -2.54
CA ALA A 413 -18.45 18.79 -1.23
C ALA A 413 -17.94 17.39 -0.82
N ILE A 414 -17.37 17.29 0.36
CA ILE A 414 -16.85 16.04 0.94
C ILE A 414 -17.62 15.69 2.22
N GLY A 415 -17.75 14.38 2.47
CA GLY A 415 -18.29 13.84 3.71
C GLY A 415 -17.27 13.96 4.85
N ALA A 416 -17.76 14.23 6.05
CA ALA A 416 -16.91 14.30 7.24
C ALA A 416 -16.48 12.91 7.69
N SER A 417 -15.19 12.73 7.97
CA SER A 417 -14.62 11.48 8.49
C SER A 417 -14.31 11.62 9.98
N GLN A 418 -14.59 10.58 10.77
CA GLN A 418 -14.30 10.56 12.20
C GLN A 418 -13.82 9.18 12.65
N VAL A 419 -12.92 9.16 13.62
CA VAL A 419 -12.52 7.94 14.32
C VAL A 419 -13.56 7.62 15.38
N ILE A 420 -14.05 6.39 15.40
CA ILE A 420 -15.03 5.93 16.37
C ILE A 420 -14.53 4.70 17.12
N THR A 421 -14.94 4.59 18.38
CA THR A 421 -14.72 3.40 19.21
C THR A 421 -16.05 2.81 19.69
N TRP A 422 -16.01 1.51 19.95
CA TRP A 422 -17.16 0.79 20.54
C TRP A 422 -16.68 -0.39 21.41
N LYS A 423 -17.55 -0.89 22.25
CA LYS A 423 -17.30 -2.11 23.01
C LYS A 423 -17.71 -3.34 22.19
N SER A 424 -16.79 -4.26 22.00
CA SER A 424 -17.04 -5.54 21.36
C SER A 424 -17.77 -6.51 22.30
N PHE A 425 -18.11 -7.69 21.78
CA PHE A 425 -18.88 -8.74 22.47
C PHE A 425 -18.27 -9.20 23.80
N ASP A 426 -16.94 -9.09 23.93
CA ASP A 426 -16.16 -9.47 25.12
C ASP A 426 -15.75 -8.25 25.99
N GLY A 427 -16.33 -7.08 25.73
CA GLY A 427 -16.06 -5.84 26.45
C GLY A 427 -14.78 -5.12 26.06
N LYS A 428 -13.96 -5.68 25.16
CA LYS A 428 -12.77 -5.02 24.62
C LYS A 428 -13.17 -3.85 23.72
N GLU A 429 -12.33 -2.84 23.68
CA GLU A 429 -12.54 -1.70 22.80
C GLU A 429 -12.03 -2.00 21.40
N ALA A 430 -12.91 -1.85 20.41
CA ALA A 430 -12.57 -1.86 18.99
C ALA A 430 -12.64 -0.42 18.44
N GLU A 431 -11.95 -0.16 17.35
CA GLU A 431 -11.86 1.14 16.71
C GLU A 431 -12.06 1.02 15.20
N GLY A 432 -12.48 2.10 14.57
CA GLY A 432 -12.60 2.19 13.13
C GLY A 432 -12.83 3.63 12.67
N VAL A 433 -13.00 3.80 11.38
CA VAL A 433 -13.29 5.08 10.76
C VAL A 433 -14.72 5.09 10.26
N LEU A 434 -15.44 6.17 10.50
CA LEU A 434 -16.79 6.43 9.98
C LEU A 434 -16.75 7.65 9.07
N LEU A 435 -17.09 7.45 7.81
CA LEU A 435 -17.32 8.53 6.85
C LEU A 435 -18.80 8.82 6.78
N LEU A 436 -19.20 10.04 7.09
CA LEU A 436 -20.60 10.49 7.05
C LEU A 436 -20.94 11.05 5.67
N PRO A 437 -22.23 11.01 5.26
CA PRO A 437 -22.67 11.63 4.02
C PRO A 437 -22.36 13.12 3.95
N VAL A 438 -22.22 13.63 2.74
CA VAL A 438 -22.14 15.06 2.50
C VAL A 438 -23.38 15.76 3.08
N GLY A 439 -23.17 16.77 3.92
CA GLY A 439 -24.26 17.53 4.56
C GLY A 439 -25.02 16.74 5.63
N TYR A 440 -24.48 15.66 6.18
CA TYR A 440 -25.09 14.89 7.25
C TYR A 440 -25.51 15.78 8.42
N LYS A 441 -26.73 15.55 8.92
CA LYS A 441 -27.23 16.19 10.13
C LYS A 441 -27.44 15.13 11.21
N GLU A 442 -26.97 15.43 12.43
CA GLU A 442 -27.12 14.53 13.57
C GLU A 442 -28.59 14.15 13.78
N GLY A 443 -28.84 12.89 14.09
CA GLY A 443 -30.20 12.34 14.26
C GLY A 443 -30.80 11.77 12.96
N ASN A 444 -30.27 12.05 11.80
CA ASN A 444 -30.73 11.45 10.55
C ASN A 444 -30.17 10.03 10.39
N LYS A 445 -31.04 9.04 10.19
CA LYS A 445 -30.66 7.69 9.82
C LYS A 445 -30.41 7.64 8.33
N VAL A 446 -29.23 7.12 7.94
CA VAL A 446 -28.78 7.02 6.54
C VAL A 446 -28.43 5.59 6.17
N PRO A 447 -28.43 5.23 4.89
CA PRO A 447 -27.91 3.95 4.42
C PRO A 447 -26.47 3.75 4.89
N LEU A 448 -26.12 2.51 5.28
CA LEU A 448 -24.79 2.15 5.77
C LEU A 448 -24.11 1.15 4.84
N MET A 449 -22.94 1.49 4.35
CA MET A 449 -21.96 0.56 3.77
C MET A 449 -20.94 0.17 4.84
N VAL A 450 -20.73 -1.11 5.06
CA VAL A 450 -19.64 -1.64 5.89
C VAL A 450 -18.56 -2.16 4.98
N SER A 451 -17.36 -1.62 5.07
CA SER A 451 -16.20 -2.00 4.26
C SER A 451 -15.15 -2.68 5.13
N ALA A 452 -14.91 -3.97 4.91
CA ALA A 452 -13.90 -4.75 5.62
C ALA A 452 -12.56 -4.71 4.87
N HIS A 453 -11.45 -4.43 5.58
CA HIS A 453 -10.13 -4.38 4.97
C HIS A 453 -9.57 -5.75 4.63
N GLY A 454 -8.58 -5.78 3.73
CA GLY A 454 -7.78 -6.96 3.41
C GLY A 454 -6.76 -7.30 4.51
N GLY A 455 -6.09 -8.41 4.37
CA GLY A 455 -5.08 -8.90 5.32
C GLY A 455 -5.33 -10.34 5.74
N PRO A 456 -5.71 -10.65 7.02
CA PRO A 456 -6.25 -9.81 8.10
C PRO A 456 -5.28 -8.81 8.74
N THR A 457 -3.97 -9.02 8.62
CA THR A 457 -2.95 -8.10 9.13
C THR A 457 -2.86 -6.82 8.29
N GLY A 458 -3.93 -6.06 8.27
CA GLY A 458 -4.08 -4.75 7.67
C GLY A 458 -4.83 -3.82 8.63
N ALA A 459 -5.11 -2.59 8.23
CA ALA A 459 -5.98 -1.69 8.96
C ALA A 459 -6.55 -0.59 8.06
N HIS A 460 -7.77 -0.21 8.30
CA HIS A 460 -8.31 1.04 7.77
C HIS A 460 -7.72 2.23 8.54
N THR A 461 -7.18 3.19 7.80
CA THR A 461 -6.60 4.41 8.36
C THR A 461 -7.54 5.59 8.22
N ALA A 462 -7.32 6.65 9.02
CA ALA A 462 -8.04 7.92 8.94
C ALA A 462 -7.56 8.78 7.75
N SER A 463 -7.40 8.15 6.57
CA SER A 463 -6.95 8.79 5.33
C SER A 463 -8.13 9.37 4.55
N PHE A 464 -7.83 10.25 3.59
CA PHE A 464 -8.81 10.71 2.60
C PHE A 464 -9.33 9.51 1.79
N LYS A 465 -10.61 9.24 1.93
CA LYS A 465 -11.27 8.06 1.34
C LYS A 465 -11.78 8.37 -0.07
N LEU A 466 -10.88 8.53 -1.04
CA LEU A 466 -11.22 8.66 -2.45
C LEU A 466 -10.39 7.66 -3.25
N GLY A 467 -11.00 6.57 -3.65
CA GLY A 467 -10.38 5.45 -4.36
C GLY A 467 -11.45 4.56 -4.97
N THR A 468 -11.06 3.36 -5.37
CA THR A 468 -11.95 2.37 -5.98
C THR A 468 -12.90 1.70 -4.98
N ASP A 469 -12.54 1.71 -3.69
CA ASP A 469 -13.40 1.21 -2.63
C ASP A 469 -14.47 2.25 -2.24
N PRO A 470 -15.59 1.85 -1.63
CA PRO A 470 -16.58 2.78 -1.11
C PRO A 470 -15.94 3.88 -0.25
N GLY A 471 -16.26 5.12 -0.56
CA GLY A 471 -15.65 6.28 0.10
C GLY A 471 -16.41 7.57 -0.15
N GLN A 472 -15.69 8.64 -0.48
CA GLN A 472 -16.30 9.97 -0.70
C GLN A 472 -17.34 9.98 -1.82
N THR A 473 -17.23 9.11 -2.83
CA THR A 473 -18.24 8.93 -3.88
C THR A 473 -19.56 8.39 -3.32
N TRP A 474 -19.51 7.53 -2.30
CA TRP A 474 -20.68 7.01 -1.59
C TRP A 474 -21.25 8.04 -0.62
N ALA A 475 -20.39 8.77 0.08
CA ALA A 475 -20.79 9.88 0.94
C ALA A 475 -21.52 10.97 0.15
N ALA A 476 -21.10 11.26 -1.08
CA ALA A 476 -21.78 12.17 -2.00
C ALA A 476 -23.18 11.70 -2.39
N ARG A 477 -23.45 10.39 -2.33
CA ARG A 477 -24.73 9.75 -2.63
C ARG A 477 -25.59 9.48 -1.40
N GLY A 478 -25.23 10.06 -0.25
CA GLY A 478 -26.01 9.98 0.98
C GLY A 478 -25.74 8.73 1.84
N TRP A 479 -24.70 7.95 1.57
CA TRP A 479 -24.32 6.79 2.37
C TRP A 479 -23.33 7.17 3.47
N ALA A 480 -23.50 6.60 4.65
CA ALA A 480 -22.42 6.47 5.60
C ALA A 480 -21.56 5.24 5.22
N VAL A 481 -20.22 5.36 5.36
CA VAL A 481 -19.31 4.23 5.16
C VAL A 481 -18.57 3.97 6.46
N PHE A 482 -18.65 2.74 6.94
CA PHE A 482 -18.00 2.29 8.16
C PHE A 482 -16.83 1.35 7.83
N TYR A 483 -15.66 1.70 8.31
CA TYR A 483 -14.39 0.99 8.14
C TYR A 483 -13.90 0.47 9.48
N PRO A 484 -14.37 -0.71 9.94
CA PRO A 484 -13.95 -1.29 11.22
C PRO A 484 -12.53 -1.84 11.15
N ASN A 485 -11.79 -1.77 12.27
CA ASN A 485 -10.54 -2.47 12.50
C ASN A 485 -10.76 -3.58 13.57
N PRO A 486 -11.27 -4.74 13.16
CA PRO A 486 -11.51 -5.84 14.07
C PRO A 486 -10.19 -6.45 14.58
N ARG A 487 -10.27 -7.38 15.55
CA ARG A 487 -9.11 -8.22 15.90
C ARG A 487 -8.56 -8.91 14.65
N GLY A 488 -7.23 -9.05 14.59
CA GLY A 488 -6.46 -9.37 13.39
C GLY A 488 -5.80 -8.14 12.77
N SER A 489 -6.33 -6.91 13.02
CA SER A 489 -5.77 -5.67 12.46
C SER A 489 -4.44 -5.29 13.07
N THR A 490 -3.56 -4.68 12.25
CA THR A 490 -2.28 -4.10 12.66
C THR A 490 -2.45 -2.74 13.33
N GLY A 491 -1.43 -2.31 14.09
CA GLY A 491 -1.42 -0.98 14.76
C GLY A 491 -2.10 -0.95 16.14
N TYR A 492 -2.64 -2.08 16.60
CA TYR A 492 -3.34 -2.21 17.89
C TYR A 492 -2.59 -3.09 18.89
N GLY A 493 -1.30 -3.32 18.65
CA GLY A 493 -0.47 -4.22 19.43
C GLY A 493 -0.53 -5.69 18.95
N GLU A 494 0.46 -6.45 19.42
CA GLU A 494 0.66 -7.83 18.98
C GLU A 494 -0.53 -8.73 19.37
N TRP A 495 -1.08 -8.52 20.58
CA TRP A 495 -2.25 -9.30 21.03
C TRP A 495 -3.46 -9.15 20.09
N TRP A 496 -3.79 -7.92 19.65
CA TRP A 496 -4.94 -7.66 18.76
C TRP A 496 -4.74 -8.31 17.39
N MET A 497 -3.52 -8.23 16.88
CA MET A 497 -3.13 -8.84 15.60
C MET A 497 -3.25 -10.37 15.63
N HIS A 498 -2.94 -11.01 16.78
CA HIS A 498 -3.05 -12.45 16.97
C HIS A 498 -4.48 -12.96 17.25
N ALA A 499 -5.35 -12.10 17.71
CA ALA A 499 -6.59 -12.50 18.38
C ALA A 499 -7.62 -13.18 17.47
N ASN A 500 -7.37 -13.29 16.16
CA ASN A 500 -8.16 -14.07 15.22
C ASN A 500 -7.44 -15.33 14.69
N THR A 501 -6.33 -15.74 15.30
CA THR A 501 -5.62 -16.97 14.93
C THR A 501 -6.51 -18.19 15.18
N GLY A 502 -6.72 -19.01 14.14
CA GLY A 502 -7.64 -20.15 14.15
C GLY A 502 -9.13 -19.78 14.25
N ASP A 503 -9.47 -18.48 14.19
CA ASP A 503 -10.82 -17.98 14.47
C ASP A 503 -11.32 -16.92 13.47
N TRP A 504 -10.83 -16.94 12.22
CA TRP A 504 -11.38 -16.07 11.18
C TRP A 504 -12.90 -16.25 11.07
N GLY A 505 -13.64 -15.15 11.00
CA GLY A 505 -15.10 -15.19 11.03
C GLY A 505 -15.69 -15.42 12.43
N GLY A 506 -14.86 -15.46 13.46
CA GLY A 506 -15.29 -15.60 14.85
C GLY A 506 -15.31 -14.27 15.60
N GLY A 507 -14.23 -13.99 16.33
CA GLY A 507 -14.11 -12.74 17.09
C GLY A 507 -14.09 -11.49 16.22
N ASP A 508 -13.40 -11.53 15.08
CA ASP A 508 -13.32 -10.45 14.09
C ASP A 508 -14.68 -10.10 13.50
N TYR A 509 -15.48 -11.09 13.11
CA TYR A 509 -16.87 -10.89 12.68
C TYR A 509 -17.72 -10.23 13.78
N LYS A 510 -17.58 -10.67 15.04
CA LYS A 510 -18.34 -10.11 16.17
C LYS A 510 -17.93 -8.68 16.47
N ASP A 511 -16.64 -8.35 16.33
CA ASP A 511 -16.14 -6.97 16.46
C ASP A 511 -16.82 -6.04 15.43
N ILE A 512 -16.92 -6.48 14.16
CA ILE A 512 -17.60 -5.73 13.10
C ILE A 512 -19.10 -5.58 13.41
N MET A 513 -19.78 -6.67 13.78
CA MET A 513 -21.22 -6.64 14.01
C MET A 513 -21.60 -5.77 15.21
N THR A 514 -20.82 -5.78 16.29
CA THR A 514 -21.05 -4.89 17.45
C THR A 514 -20.78 -3.41 17.08
N GLY A 515 -19.86 -3.13 16.15
CA GLY A 515 -19.68 -1.79 15.58
C GLY A 515 -20.91 -1.33 14.78
N VAL A 516 -21.48 -2.20 13.95
CA VAL A 516 -22.74 -1.93 13.24
C VAL A 516 -23.88 -1.64 14.23
N ASP A 517 -23.99 -2.45 15.30
CA ASP A 517 -24.99 -2.25 16.34
C ASP A 517 -24.82 -0.90 17.07
N ALA A 518 -23.57 -0.51 17.32
CA ALA A 518 -23.27 0.79 17.91
C ALA A 518 -23.73 1.96 17.01
N LEU A 519 -23.54 1.86 15.68
CA LEU A 519 -23.99 2.88 14.74
C LEU A 519 -25.53 2.96 14.62
N ILE A 520 -26.21 1.81 14.67
CA ILE A 520 -27.69 1.77 14.72
C ILE A 520 -28.19 2.40 16.02
N LYS A 521 -27.58 2.05 17.17
CA LYS A 521 -27.94 2.60 18.48
C LYS A 521 -27.71 4.12 18.56
N ARG A 522 -26.64 4.63 17.92
CA ARG A 522 -26.38 6.08 17.80
C ARG A 522 -27.37 6.81 16.88
N GLY A 523 -28.25 6.09 16.18
CA GLY A 523 -29.23 6.67 15.25
C GLY A 523 -28.60 7.12 13.91
N ILE A 524 -27.40 6.66 13.57
CA ILE A 524 -26.71 6.99 12.32
C ILE A 524 -27.13 6.03 11.20
N ALA A 525 -27.06 4.72 11.46
CA ALA A 525 -27.37 3.71 10.46
C ALA A 525 -28.87 3.36 10.41
N ASP A 526 -29.45 3.38 9.20
CA ASP A 526 -30.75 2.79 8.91
C ASP A 526 -30.59 1.26 8.77
N SER A 527 -31.03 0.50 9.77
CA SER A 527 -30.91 -0.95 9.80
C SER A 527 -31.64 -1.67 8.66
N SER A 528 -32.56 -0.99 7.97
CA SER A 528 -33.25 -1.50 6.79
C SER A 528 -32.48 -1.30 5.48
N LYS A 529 -31.41 -0.50 5.49
CA LYS A 529 -30.61 -0.10 4.32
C LYS A 529 -29.12 -0.27 4.55
N MET A 530 -28.70 -1.50 4.83
CA MET A 530 -27.29 -1.82 5.07
C MET A 530 -26.75 -2.72 3.97
N ALA A 531 -25.51 -2.45 3.56
CA ALA A 531 -24.73 -3.26 2.63
C ALA A 531 -23.36 -3.60 3.22
N PHE A 532 -22.73 -4.65 2.71
CA PHE A 532 -21.42 -5.11 3.14
C PHE A 532 -20.50 -5.34 1.94
N GLU A 533 -19.26 -4.91 2.04
CA GLU A 533 -18.26 -5.21 1.02
C GLU A 533 -16.87 -5.47 1.64
N GLY A 534 -15.97 -6.00 0.84
CA GLY A 534 -14.57 -6.08 1.16
C GLY A 534 -13.75 -6.78 0.08
N TRP A 535 -12.46 -6.47 0.06
CA TRP A 535 -11.48 -7.01 -0.87
C TRP A 535 -10.52 -7.96 -0.18
N SER A 536 -10.11 -9.06 -0.84
CA SER A 536 -9.14 -10.01 -0.29
C SER A 536 -9.67 -10.68 1.00
N TYR A 537 -9.01 -10.55 2.13
CA TYR A 537 -9.57 -10.96 3.42
C TYR A 537 -10.90 -10.26 3.72
N GLY A 538 -11.08 -8.99 3.30
CA GLY A 538 -12.41 -8.35 3.35
C GLY A 538 -13.44 -9.07 2.49
N GLY A 539 -13.03 -9.63 1.35
CA GLY A 539 -13.85 -10.51 0.52
C GLY A 539 -14.15 -11.87 1.19
N TYR A 540 -13.17 -12.42 1.93
CA TYR A 540 -13.44 -13.55 2.83
C TYR A 540 -14.53 -13.17 3.84
N MET A 541 -14.36 -12.05 4.55
CA MET A 541 -15.33 -11.56 5.53
C MET A 541 -16.71 -11.33 4.90
N THR A 542 -16.77 -10.83 3.66
CA THR A 542 -18.04 -10.70 2.93
C THR A 542 -18.70 -12.05 2.71
N SER A 543 -17.96 -13.07 2.23
CA SER A 543 -18.49 -14.42 2.04
C SER A 543 -18.98 -15.04 3.34
N TRP A 544 -18.27 -14.76 4.42
CA TRP A 544 -18.62 -15.18 5.77
C TRP A 544 -19.90 -14.49 6.27
N VAL A 545 -19.93 -13.15 6.22
CA VAL A 545 -21.07 -12.36 6.68
C VAL A 545 -22.37 -12.78 6.01
N VAL A 546 -22.39 -12.89 4.66
CA VAL A 546 -23.62 -13.27 3.93
C VAL A 546 -24.06 -14.70 4.23
N SER A 547 -23.16 -15.56 4.70
CA SER A 547 -23.45 -16.92 5.12
C SER A 547 -23.87 -17.06 6.61
N GLN A 548 -23.68 -16.02 7.43
CA GLN A 548 -24.00 -16.02 8.85
C GLN A 548 -25.20 -15.15 9.23
N THR A 549 -25.55 -14.15 8.39
CA THR A 549 -26.64 -13.22 8.71
C THR A 549 -27.34 -12.66 7.47
N GLY A 550 -28.65 -12.42 7.55
CA GLY A 550 -29.45 -11.74 6.53
C GLY A 550 -29.65 -10.23 6.79
N ARG A 551 -28.86 -9.59 7.65
CA ARG A 551 -29.00 -8.18 8.01
C ARG A 551 -28.72 -7.23 6.84
N PHE A 552 -27.84 -7.62 5.90
CA PHE A 552 -27.44 -6.81 4.77
C PHE A 552 -28.33 -7.08 3.56
N LYS A 553 -28.73 -6.02 2.88
CA LYS A 553 -29.65 -6.10 1.71
C LYS A 553 -28.92 -6.42 0.41
N ALA A 554 -27.62 -6.12 0.36
CA ALA A 554 -26.73 -6.43 -0.75
C ALA A 554 -25.29 -6.59 -0.23
N ALA A 555 -24.46 -7.30 -0.98
CA ALA A 555 -23.04 -7.40 -0.69
C ALA A 555 -22.19 -7.44 -1.97
N MET A 556 -20.91 -7.02 -1.85
CA MET A 556 -19.89 -7.18 -2.89
C MET A 556 -18.67 -7.91 -2.31
N MET A 557 -18.30 -9.03 -2.92
CA MET A 557 -17.10 -9.80 -2.60
C MET A 557 -16.03 -9.54 -3.66
N GLY A 558 -15.01 -8.78 -3.31
CA GLY A 558 -13.87 -8.51 -4.20
C GLY A 558 -12.69 -9.41 -3.90
N ALA A 559 -12.14 -10.11 -4.91
CA ALA A 559 -11.00 -11.03 -4.78
C ALA A 559 -11.05 -11.88 -3.49
N GLY A 560 -12.26 -12.37 -3.15
CA GLY A 560 -12.53 -13.05 -1.89
C GLY A 560 -12.17 -14.53 -1.89
N LEU A 561 -11.92 -15.08 -0.71
CA LEU A 561 -11.50 -16.46 -0.47
C LEU A 561 -12.54 -17.22 0.37
N PRO A 562 -13.65 -17.66 -0.22
CA PRO A 562 -14.75 -18.34 0.48
C PRO A 562 -14.42 -19.78 0.89
N SER A 563 -13.37 -20.37 0.33
CA SER A 563 -12.92 -21.76 0.58
C SER A 563 -11.47 -21.76 1.07
N LEU A 564 -11.26 -21.74 2.38
CA LEU A 564 -9.92 -21.67 2.96
C LEU A 564 -9.07 -22.90 2.64
N LEU A 565 -9.67 -24.08 2.51
CA LEU A 565 -8.93 -25.31 2.20
C LEU A 565 -8.35 -25.28 0.79
N SER A 566 -9.15 -24.94 -0.23
CA SER A 566 -8.64 -24.83 -1.60
C SER A 566 -7.70 -23.62 -1.73
N MET A 567 -7.92 -22.54 -0.97
CA MET A 567 -7.03 -21.40 -0.91
C MET A 567 -5.62 -21.80 -0.45
N ALA A 568 -5.50 -22.56 0.63
CA ALA A 568 -4.20 -22.99 1.15
C ALA A 568 -3.37 -23.79 0.14
N GLY A 569 -4.02 -24.55 -0.75
CA GLY A 569 -3.35 -25.37 -1.77
C GLY A 569 -3.08 -24.68 -3.09
N THR A 570 -3.60 -23.46 -3.33
CA THR A 570 -3.56 -22.82 -4.66
C THR A 570 -3.04 -21.39 -4.68
N THR A 571 -2.90 -20.73 -3.53
CA THR A 571 -2.37 -19.36 -3.41
C THR A 571 -0.85 -19.31 -3.59
N ASP A 572 -0.32 -18.16 -3.98
CA ASP A 572 1.12 -17.85 -4.01
C ASP A 572 1.73 -17.65 -2.60
N ILE A 573 0.90 -17.62 -1.52
CA ILE A 573 1.30 -17.43 -0.13
C ILE A 573 0.74 -18.51 0.82
N PRO A 574 0.93 -19.82 0.55
CA PRO A 574 0.32 -20.88 1.37
C PRO A 574 0.74 -20.81 2.85
N GLY A 575 1.98 -20.42 3.14
CA GLY A 575 2.49 -20.21 4.51
C GLY A 575 1.69 -19.19 5.32
N TYR A 576 1.14 -18.18 4.67
CA TYR A 576 0.32 -17.15 5.33
C TYR A 576 -0.96 -17.76 5.93
N ILE A 577 -1.70 -18.58 5.16
CA ILE A 577 -2.92 -19.24 5.66
C ILE A 577 -2.59 -20.26 6.75
N ASN A 578 -1.51 -21.01 6.56
CA ASN A 578 -1.06 -22.03 7.52
C ASN A 578 -0.67 -21.41 8.87
N THR A 579 -0.22 -20.15 8.90
CA THR A 579 0.06 -19.43 10.14
C THR A 579 -1.17 -19.29 11.03
N PHE A 580 -2.35 -19.08 10.43
CA PHE A 580 -3.59 -18.91 11.18
C PHE A 580 -4.25 -20.23 11.56
N PHE A 581 -4.20 -21.26 10.69
CA PHE A 581 -4.98 -22.49 10.86
C PHE A 581 -4.14 -23.73 11.07
N GLY A 582 -2.82 -23.63 11.00
CA GLY A 582 -1.92 -24.79 10.92
C GLY A 582 -1.92 -25.42 9.52
N ASP A 583 -0.91 -26.22 9.25
CA ASP A 583 -0.82 -26.95 7.98
C ASP A 583 -2.07 -27.84 7.81
N PRO A 584 -2.77 -27.81 6.67
CA PRO A 584 -3.88 -28.70 6.38
C PRO A 584 -3.45 -30.18 6.34
N GLN A 585 -2.15 -30.47 6.37
CA GLN A 585 -1.46 -31.76 6.33
C GLN A 585 -2.26 -32.87 5.62
N TYR A 586 -1.87 -33.11 4.39
CA TYR A 586 -2.33 -34.28 3.64
C TYR A 586 -1.57 -35.53 4.10
N ASP A 587 -1.70 -35.83 5.40
CA ASP A 587 -0.99 -36.92 6.09
C ASP A 587 -1.64 -38.31 5.93
N GLY A 588 -2.58 -38.42 4.98
CA GLY A 588 -3.35 -39.65 4.73
C GLY A 588 -4.59 -39.78 5.59
N SER A 589 -4.83 -38.93 6.59
CA SER A 589 -6.13 -38.87 7.26
C SER A 589 -7.08 -37.98 6.48
N ILE A 590 -8.26 -38.50 6.12
CA ILE A 590 -9.25 -37.78 5.29
C ILE A 590 -9.77 -36.52 5.98
N VAL A 591 -9.79 -36.49 7.30
CA VAL A 591 -10.22 -35.33 8.09
C VAL A 591 -9.37 -35.22 9.34
N ASN A 592 -8.29 -34.47 9.29
CA ASN A 592 -7.57 -34.08 10.51
C ASN A 592 -8.21 -32.86 11.18
N ALA A 593 -7.75 -32.51 12.39
CA ALA A 593 -8.31 -31.39 13.15
C ALA A 593 -8.13 -30.02 12.43
N ASN A 594 -7.09 -29.88 11.63
CA ASN A 594 -6.85 -28.64 10.88
C ASN A 594 -7.80 -28.52 9.68
N ILE A 595 -7.97 -29.59 8.87
CA ILE A 595 -8.94 -29.60 7.75
C ILE A 595 -10.34 -29.22 8.24
N LYS A 596 -10.74 -29.76 9.40
CA LYS A 596 -12.03 -29.40 10.01
C LYS A 596 -12.14 -27.90 10.27
N LYS A 597 -11.09 -27.26 10.85
CA LYS A 597 -11.07 -25.81 11.06
C LYS A 597 -11.18 -25.03 9.76
N TYR A 598 -10.45 -25.43 8.72
CA TYR A 598 -10.54 -24.81 7.40
C TYR A 598 -11.98 -24.83 6.85
N LEU A 599 -12.66 -25.96 6.93
CA LEU A 599 -14.04 -26.11 6.47
C LEU A 599 -15.03 -25.32 7.34
N GLU A 600 -14.90 -25.38 8.66
CA GLU A 600 -15.77 -24.66 9.61
C GLU A 600 -15.66 -23.14 9.48
N ARG A 601 -14.51 -22.61 9.00
CA ARG A 601 -14.25 -21.18 8.81
C ARG A 601 -14.36 -20.72 7.36
N SER A 602 -14.83 -21.58 6.46
CA SER A 602 -15.07 -21.26 5.05
C SER A 602 -16.52 -20.86 4.81
N GLY A 603 -16.75 -19.67 4.23
CA GLY A 603 -18.10 -19.17 3.91
C GLY A 603 -18.87 -20.11 2.97
N ILE A 604 -18.17 -20.81 2.07
CA ILE A 604 -18.77 -21.77 1.14
C ILE A 604 -19.47 -22.93 1.86
N SER A 605 -18.98 -23.33 3.03
CA SER A 605 -19.59 -24.41 3.84
C SER A 605 -21.02 -24.09 4.31
N TYR A 606 -21.42 -22.82 4.23
CA TYR A 606 -22.74 -22.34 4.67
C TYR A 606 -23.49 -21.64 3.54
N SER A 607 -23.17 -21.98 2.28
CA SER A 607 -23.77 -21.37 1.09
C SER A 607 -25.30 -21.56 0.98
N ASP A 608 -25.85 -22.59 1.59
CA ASP A 608 -27.29 -22.84 1.74
C ASP A 608 -27.99 -21.71 2.52
N LYS A 609 -27.33 -21.10 3.50
CA LYS A 609 -27.90 -20.05 4.36
C LYS A 609 -27.88 -18.66 3.71
N VAL A 610 -27.16 -18.47 2.60
CA VAL A 610 -27.07 -17.16 1.96
C VAL A 610 -28.41 -16.73 1.41
N THR A 611 -28.84 -15.53 1.83
CA THR A 611 -30.07 -14.87 1.33
C THR A 611 -29.79 -13.51 0.71
N THR A 612 -28.65 -12.91 1.04
CA THR A 612 -28.22 -11.60 0.56
C THR A 612 -27.78 -11.68 -0.91
N PRO A 613 -28.33 -10.86 -1.82
CA PRO A 613 -27.80 -10.72 -3.19
C PRO A 613 -26.31 -10.37 -3.18
N LEU A 614 -25.50 -11.15 -3.90
CA LEU A 614 -24.04 -11.06 -3.90
C LEU A 614 -23.47 -10.76 -5.27
N LEU A 615 -22.71 -9.66 -5.38
CA LEU A 615 -21.82 -9.38 -6.50
C LEU A 615 -20.42 -9.89 -6.20
N ILE A 616 -19.80 -10.61 -7.12
CA ILE A 616 -18.42 -11.09 -7.00
C ILE A 616 -17.59 -10.45 -8.11
N LEU A 617 -16.50 -9.77 -7.74
CA LEU A 617 -15.57 -9.12 -8.66
C LEU A 617 -14.17 -9.72 -8.51
N HIS A 618 -13.52 -10.12 -9.62
CA HIS A 618 -12.24 -10.83 -9.54
C HIS A 618 -11.35 -10.60 -10.77
N GLY A 619 -10.04 -10.47 -10.56
CA GLY A 619 -9.06 -10.42 -11.63
C GLY A 619 -8.78 -11.79 -12.22
N SER A 620 -8.74 -11.93 -13.56
CA SER A 620 -8.54 -13.24 -14.21
C SER A 620 -7.12 -13.79 -14.02
N SER A 621 -6.15 -12.95 -13.65
CA SER A 621 -4.74 -13.29 -13.43
C SER A 621 -4.34 -13.19 -11.96
N ASP A 622 -5.30 -13.33 -11.04
CA ASP A 622 -5.05 -13.27 -9.61
C ASP A 622 -4.42 -14.59 -9.11
N GLU A 623 -3.14 -14.52 -8.74
CA GLU A 623 -2.39 -15.64 -8.15
C GLU A 623 -2.48 -15.63 -6.61
N ARG A 624 -2.74 -14.45 -6.00
CA ARG A 624 -2.89 -14.30 -4.55
C ARG A 624 -4.15 -14.99 -4.05
N VAL A 625 -5.28 -14.70 -4.69
CA VAL A 625 -6.56 -15.38 -4.50
C VAL A 625 -6.95 -16.00 -5.83
N PRO A 626 -6.59 -17.26 -6.07
CA PRO A 626 -6.76 -17.88 -7.37
C PRO A 626 -8.20 -17.89 -7.85
N ILE A 627 -8.37 -17.79 -9.18
CA ILE A 627 -9.67 -17.69 -9.87
C ILE A 627 -10.65 -18.82 -9.52
N GLY A 628 -10.17 -19.96 -9.01
CA GLY A 628 -11.00 -21.04 -8.49
C GLY A 628 -11.89 -20.61 -7.34
N GLN A 629 -11.40 -19.71 -6.48
CA GLN A 629 -12.12 -19.26 -5.28
C GLN A 629 -13.49 -18.62 -5.58
N PRO A 630 -13.60 -17.56 -6.42
CA PRO A 630 -14.89 -17.00 -6.77
C PRO A 630 -15.76 -17.97 -7.56
N MET A 631 -15.18 -18.85 -8.40
CA MET A 631 -15.93 -19.83 -9.20
C MET A 631 -16.62 -20.87 -8.31
N GLU A 632 -15.92 -21.41 -7.29
CA GLU A 632 -16.49 -22.35 -6.33
C GLU A 632 -17.72 -21.74 -5.63
N PHE A 633 -17.59 -20.53 -5.12
CA PHE A 633 -18.67 -19.87 -4.39
C PHE A 633 -19.84 -19.48 -5.29
N TYR A 634 -19.56 -18.94 -6.48
CA TYR A 634 -20.58 -18.62 -7.48
C TYR A 634 -21.42 -19.87 -7.81
N ARG A 635 -20.79 -21.00 -8.12
CA ARG A 635 -21.47 -22.26 -8.43
C ARG A 635 -22.29 -22.75 -7.25
N ALA A 636 -21.70 -22.76 -6.06
CA ALA A 636 -22.40 -23.19 -4.84
C ALA A 636 -23.67 -22.37 -4.58
N LEU A 637 -23.64 -21.07 -4.85
CA LEU A 637 -24.80 -20.18 -4.71
C LEU A 637 -25.80 -20.34 -5.87
N LYS A 638 -25.31 -20.42 -7.11
CA LYS A 638 -26.14 -20.51 -8.31
C LYS A 638 -26.97 -21.79 -8.32
N ASP A 639 -26.36 -22.93 -7.98
CA ASP A 639 -27.03 -24.22 -7.92
C ASP A 639 -28.13 -24.27 -6.85
N ARG A 640 -28.05 -23.37 -5.86
CA ARG A 640 -29.08 -23.18 -4.81
C ARG A 640 -30.08 -22.08 -5.12
N GLY A 641 -30.10 -21.56 -6.35
CA GLY A 641 -31.03 -20.53 -6.78
C GLY A 641 -30.83 -19.18 -6.11
N LYS A 642 -29.63 -18.90 -5.57
CA LYS A 642 -29.34 -17.62 -4.90
C LYS A 642 -29.10 -16.51 -5.93
N THR A 643 -29.39 -15.26 -5.54
CA THR A 643 -29.10 -14.09 -6.39
C THR A 643 -27.62 -13.78 -6.33
N VAL A 644 -26.88 -14.13 -7.36
CA VAL A 644 -25.42 -13.94 -7.46
C VAL A 644 -25.01 -13.58 -8.88
N GLU A 645 -24.07 -12.64 -8.99
CA GLU A 645 -23.39 -12.27 -10.24
C GLU A 645 -21.87 -12.39 -10.02
N LEU A 646 -21.14 -12.92 -11.01
CA LEU A 646 -19.68 -13.03 -11.01
C LEU A 646 -19.14 -12.33 -12.26
N VAL A 647 -18.23 -11.38 -12.03
CA VAL A 647 -17.56 -10.61 -13.10
C VAL A 647 -16.07 -10.83 -13.03
N PHE A 648 -15.47 -11.26 -14.15
CA PHE A 648 -14.03 -11.37 -14.30
C PHE A 648 -13.47 -10.18 -15.07
N TYR A 649 -12.35 -9.66 -14.60
CA TYR A 649 -11.61 -8.60 -15.27
C TYR A 649 -10.35 -9.20 -15.91
N PRO A 650 -10.31 -9.27 -17.27
CA PRO A 650 -9.17 -9.83 -18.01
C PRO A 650 -7.86 -9.10 -17.69
N ARG A 651 -6.74 -9.84 -17.60
CA ARG A 651 -5.39 -9.32 -17.33
C ARG A 651 -5.15 -8.73 -15.93
N GLU A 652 -6.19 -8.49 -15.15
CA GLU A 652 -6.06 -7.99 -13.78
C GLU A 652 -5.64 -9.08 -12.81
N GLY A 653 -4.72 -8.74 -11.92
CA GLY A 653 -4.29 -9.57 -10.80
C GLY A 653 -5.13 -9.33 -9.54
N HIS A 654 -4.48 -9.37 -8.37
CA HIS A 654 -5.15 -9.17 -7.07
C HIS A 654 -5.71 -7.77 -6.85
N GLY A 655 -5.22 -6.77 -7.57
CA GLY A 655 -5.74 -5.40 -7.65
C GLY A 655 -5.95 -5.02 -9.11
N PHE A 656 -6.84 -4.05 -9.37
CA PHE A 656 -7.11 -3.58 -10.72
C PHE A 656 -6.22 -2.40 -11.08
N SER A 657 -5.57 -2.48 -12.22
CA SER A 657 -4.59 -1.51 -12.73
C SER A 657 -5.07 -0.74 -13.95
N GLU A 658 -6.03 -1.28 -14.72
CA GLU A 658 -6.53 -0.66 -15.94
C GLU A 658 -7.63 0.38 -15.63
N TYR A 659 -7.59 1.52 -16.32
CA TYR A 659 -8.50 2.65 -16.10
C TYR A 659 -9.97 2.26 -16.15
N TYR A 660 -10.40 1.60 -17.24
CA TYR A 660 -11.80 1.24 -17.43
C TYR A 660 -12.26 0.10 -16.52
N HIS A 661 -11.36 -0.77 -16.10
CA HIS A 661 -11.67 -1.80 -15.10
C HIS A 661 -11.95 -1.18 -13.73
N GLN A 662 -11.13 -0.19 -13.31
CA GLN A 662 -11.38 0.54 -12.07
C GLN A 662 -12.70 1.32 -12.13
N LEU A 663 -12.97 1.97 -13.26
CA LEU A 663 -14.22 2.74 -13.45
C LEU A 663 -15.45 1.83 -13.45
N ASP A 664 -15.41 0.68 -14.18
CA ASP A 664 -16.50 -0.29 -14.18
C ASP A 664 -16.73 -0.89 -12.80
N ARG A 665 -15.66 -1.27 -12.08
CA ARG A 665 -15.76 -1.77 -10.71
C ARG A 665 -16.58 -0.82 -9.84
N MET A 666 -16.22 0.46 -9.77
CA MET A 666 -16.89 1.45 -8.93
C MET A 666 -18.38 1.61 -9.31
N LYS A 667 -18.67 1.72 -10.62
CA LYS A 667 -20.06 1.89 -11.11
C LYS A 667 -20.89 0.64 -10.84
N ARG A 668 -20.37 -0.53 -11.19
CA ARG A 668 -21.06 -1.82 -11.04
C ARG A 668 -21.36 -2.14 -9.58
N GLU A 669 -20.40 -1.91 -8.70
CA GLU A 669 -20.60 -2.10 -7.26
C GLU A 669 -21.70 -1.19 -6.74
N TYR A 670 -21.65 0.10 -7.05
CA TYR A 670 -22.67 1.03 -6.60
C TYR A 670 -24.07 0.67 -7.17
N GLU A 671 -24.18 0.37 -8.45
CA GLU A 671 -25.44 0.00 -9.10
C GLU A 671 -26.04 -1.27 -8.49
N TRP A 672 -25.22 -2.31 -8.25
CA TRP A 672 -25.66 -3.53 -7.60
C TRP A 672 -26.20 -3.27 -6.19
N ILE A 673 -25.40 -2.59 -5.38
CA ILE A 673 -25.77 -2.30 -3.99
C ILE A 673 -26.99 -1.39 -3.91
N ALA A 674 -27.08 -0.32 -4.69
CA ALA A 674 -28.22 0.60 -4.70
C ALA A 674 -29.49 -0.10 -5.16
N LYS A 675 -29.42 -0.94 -6.19
CA LYS A 675 -30.56 -1.73 -6.70
C LYS A 675 -31.17 -2.59 -5.60
N HIS A 676 -30.37 -3.32 -4.86
CA HIS A 676 -30.85 -4.29 -3.87
C HIS A 676 -31.12 -3.68 -2.48
N THR A 677 -30.57 -2.50 -2.20
CA THR A 677 -30.74 -1.82 -0.90
C THR A 677 -31.79 -0.71 -0.93
N LEU A 678 -31.85 0.07 -2.03
CA LEU A 678 -32.70 1.25 -2.16
C LEU A 678 -33.88 1.05 -3.13
N GLY A 679 -33.92 -0.06 -3.86
CA GLY A 679 -34.97 -0.43 -4.80
C GLY A 679 -34.72 -0.04 -6.26
N ALA A 680 -34.35 1.17 -6.57
CA ALA A 680 -33.92 1.60 -7.90
C ALA A 680 -32.63 2.40 -7.78
N PRO A 681 -31.68 2.33 -8.73
CA PRO A 681 -30.57 3.26 -8.71
C PRO A 681 -31.14 4.67 -8.89
N GLN A 682 -30.90 5.54 -7.91
CA GLN A 682 -31.10 6.97 -8.12
C GLN A 682 -30.09 7.38 -9.20
N ARG A 683 -30.55 7.54 -10.44
CA ARG A 683 -29.76 8.17 -11.49
C ARG A 683 -29.48 9.59 -11.01
N THR A 684 -28.28 9.85 -10.51
CA THR A 684 -27.77 11.19 -10.41
C THR A 684 -27.80 11.77 -11.82
N ALA A 685 -28.59 12.81 -12.05
CA ALA A 685 -28.58 13.54 -13.30
C ALA A 685 -27.13 13.91 -13.62
N MET A 686 -26.68 13.53 -14.85
CA MET A 686 -25.40 13.92 -15.41
C MET A 686 -25.33 15.43 -15.58
#